data_25806bfc913bb019491fada7e9b19a6c
#
_entry.id   25806bfc913bb019491fada7e9b19a6c
#
_cell.length_a   1.000
_cell.length_b   1.000
_cell.length_c   1.000
_cell.angle_alpha   90.00
_cell.angle_beta   90.00
_cell.angle_gamma   90.00
#
_symmetry.space_group_name_H-M   'P 1'
#
loop_
_entity.id
_entity.type
_entity.pdbx_description
1 polymer ?
#
loop_
_entity_poly.entity_id
_entity_poly.type
_entity_poly.pdbx_seq_one_letter_code
_entity_poly.pdbx_strand_id
1 'polypeptide(L)'
;MGKTVFKNSEWIWIDSTTQIDTYTDFYDTFVFDGKKTEINISADSNYVLFINGKFVDSGQYPDFPHYKVYDRLDITEYCKMGENSLAVTVWYYGLSDTSTYYKGKAGVCYEVLSGDTVLCFSDRKTLSRLSPEYENGCGKMITSQLGLSFMYYAAKCDNWKIGVIDGFSESTVIKQETEMFERPVKKLMIGEKCETALIKSDGDKYFLYDIGREEVGYFTVKLFSEAEQKITVCYGEHISDGCVRRKIGGRDFSFEIVVGKGYTDYTNYFRRLGLRYIEIHSENAVSIEYASVLPCAYPINIIKKSFNNSLINDIYNTSVRTLYLCMHDHYEDCPWREQALYAMDSRNQMLCGYCAFGEYSFPRANLYLMSKDNRSDGLLSICVPSSMDLTIPSFSLHYFTAVYEYTFYSGDTTLVQEIMPKLTAVLKVFTERMENGLVPVFTGSNHWNFYEWSNGLDGAGSVEGTFDAALNCLLSIALDRMDKLCRILNIDTDYKNKAESLNLEIHKNFYNEEDRLFADRKGVNRYSELVNSLAVLCDAADKPEAEYISNVLCDKNSKLTAASLSMRCFKYDALLETDKKYSDYVLNDIAVRYKSMLDAGATSFWETEAGESDFDNAGSLCHGWSAMPVYYYCKLIDNQKNDV
;
A
#
# COMPACT_ATOMS: atom_id res chain seq x y z
N MET A 1 1.66 -7.15 30.77
CA MET A 1 3.06 -7.58 30.54
C MET A 1 2.99 -8.66 29.46
N GLY A 2 3.40 -8.33 28.23
CA GLY A 2 3.48 -9.29 27.13
C GLY A 2 4.47 -10.39 27.51
N LYS A 3 4.13 -11.66 27.23
CA LYS A 3 5.11 -12.76 27.32
C LYS A 3 6.22 -12.42 26.34
N THR A 4 7.47 -12.43 26.79
CA THR A 4 8.64 -12.33 25.93
C THR A 4 8.59 -13.49 24.95
N VAL A 5 8.30 -13.22 23.69
CA VAL A 5 8.11 -14.25 22.65
C VAL A 5 9.43 -14.92 22.33
N PHE A 6 10.50 -14.12 22.27
CA PHE A 6 11.88 -14.57 22.10
C PHE A 6 12.49 -14.80 23.48
N LYS A 7 12.87 -16.07 23.78
CA LYS A 7 13.37 -16.47 25.12
C LYS A 7 14.88 -16.24 25.26
N ASN A 8 15.63 -16.50 24.17
CA ASN A 8 17.08 -16.56 24.18
C ASN A 8 17.74 -15.68 23.10
N SER A 9 16.97 -15.23 22.11
CA SER A 9 17.49 -14.57 20.91
C SER A 9 17.97 -13.15 21.21
N GLU A 10 19.03 -12.77 20.53
CA GLU A 10 19.56 -11.42 20.47
C GLU A 10 19.43 -10.87 19.05
N TRP A 11 19.28 -9.54 18.91
CA TRP A 11 19.46 -8.87 17.63
C TRP A 11 20.91 -8.93 17.21
N ILE A 12 21.19 -9.40 16.01
CA ILE A 12 22.55 -9.58 15.50
C ILE A 12 22.71 -8.91 14.14
N TRP A 13 23.93 -8.49 13.86
CA TRP A 13 24.38 -7.96 12.57
C TRP A 13 25.83 -8.36 12.31
N ILE A 14 26.35 -8.07 11.11
CA ILE A 14 27.73 -8.42 10.76
C ILE A 14 28.76 -7.64 11.61
N ASP A 15 28.50 -6.36 11.88
CA ASP A 15 29.33 -5.49 12.70
C ASP A 15 28.52 -4.37 13.35
N SER A 16 29.19 -3.45 14.06
CA SER A 16 28.54 -2.30 14.70
C SER A 16 28.32 -1.10 13.76
N THR A 17 28.91 -1.14 12.56
CA THR A 17 28.75 -0.09 11.55
C THR A 17 27.62 -0.47 10.59
N THR A 18 26.71 0.47 10.31
CA THR A 18 25.60 0.23 9.41
C THR A 18 25.73 1.12 8.18
N GLN A 19 25.95 0.49 7.03
CA GLN A 19 25.90 1.13 5.74
C GLN A 19 24.49 0.95 5.14
N ILE A 20 23.98 1.94 4.43
CA ILE A 20 22.75 1.80 3.65
C ILE A 20 22.94 0.74 2.57
N ASP A 21 21.83 0.13 2.11
CA ASP A 21 21.83 -0.82 1.01
C ASP A 21 22.80 -1.98 1.23
N THR A 22 22.66 -2.67 2.36
CA THR A 22 23.57 -3.76 2.76
C THR A 22 22.85 -5.09 2.83
N TYR A 23 23.40 -6.10 2.15
CA TYR A 23 22.94 -7.48 2.23
C TYR A 23 23.89 -8.30 3.10
N THR A 24 23.33 -8.97 4.10
CA THR A 24 24.08 -9.83 5.02
C THR A 24 23.51 -11.21 5.05
N ASP A 25 24.37 -12.22 4.85
CA ASP A 25 24.03 -13.64 4.99
C ASP A 25 24.27 -14.08 6.42
N PHE A 26 23.31 -14.82 7.01
CA PHE A 26 23.37 -15.43 8.34
C PHE A 26 23.19 -16.94 8.20
N TYR A 27 23.99 -17.71 8.92
CA TYR A 27 23.96 -19.16 8.90
C TYR A 27 23.98 -19.76 10.31
N ASP A 28 23.14 -20.76 10.52
CA ASP A 28 23.07 -21.54 11.75
C ASP A 28 22.61 -22.99 11.45
N THR A 29 22.60 -23.84 12.47
CA THR A 29 22.11 -25.21 12.37
C THR A 29 21.21 -25.56 13.55
N PHE A 30 20.29 -26.50 13.33
CA PHE A 30 19.46 -27.07 14.38
C PHE A 30 19.16 -28.55 14.13
N VAL A 31 18.81 -29.29 15.20
CA VAL A 31 18.48 -30.69 15.11
C VAL A 31 16.96 -30.90 15.15
N PHE A 32 16.42 -31.50 14.09
CA PHE A 32 15.01 -31.81 13.95
C PHE A 32 14.72 -33.25 14.41
N ASP A 33 13.72 -33.42 15.28
CA ASP A 33 13.32 -34.72 15.89
C ASP A 33 12.01 -35.31 15.35
N GLY A 34 11.48 -34.69 14.27
CA GLY A 34 10.23 -35.12 13.61
C GLY A 34 8.96 -34.47 14.15
N LYS A 35 9.06 -33.55 15.11
CA LYS A 35 7.89 -32.83 15.64
C LYS A 35 7.68 -31.53 14.90
N LYS A 36 6.45 -30.97 15.02
CA LYS A 36 6.14 -29.65 14.49
C LYS A 36 7.20 -28.62 14.93
N THR A 37 7.80 -27.94 13.97
CA THR A 37 8.87 -26.96 14.19
C THR A 37 8.51 -25.64 13.53
N GLU A 38 8.61 -24.57 14.29
CA GLU A 38 8.29 -23.21 13.86
C GLU A 38 9.52 -22.31 14.02
N ILE A 39 9.61 -21.26 13.24
CA ILE A 39 10.56 -20.16 13.43
C ILE A 39 9.80 -18.87 13.68
N ASN A 40 10.19 -18.13 14.73
CA ASN A 40 9.87 -16.73 14.89
C ASN A 40 11.04 -15.92 14.33
N ILE A 41 10.77 -14.96 13.44
CA ILE A 41 11.81 -14.15 12.80
C ILE A 41 11.36 -12.70 12.59
N SER A 42 12.27 -11.77 12.85
CA SER A 42 12.10 -10.34 12.56
C SER A 42 13.41 -9.76 12.06
N ALA A 43 13.35 -8.84 11.10
CA ALA A 43 14.53 -8.20 10.54
C ALA A 43 14.28 -6.70 10.31
N ASP A 44 15.35 -5.97 10.04
CA ASP A 44 15.32 -4.67 9.45
C ASP A 44 16.31 -4.62 8.27
N SER A 45 15.88 -4.47 7.00
CA SER A 45 14.51 -4.13 6.57
C SER A 45 13.72 -5.31 6.01
N ASN A 46 14.33 -6.20 5.23
CA ASN A 46 13.70 -7.38 4.64
C ASN A 46 14.60 -8.61 4.79
N TYR A 47 14.01 -9.79 4.86
CA TYR A 47 14.71 -11.06 4.92
C TYR A 47 14.21 -12.07 3.88
N VAL A 48 15.08 -13.00 3.49
CA VAL A 48 14.72 -14.23 2.77
C VAL A 48 15.26 -15.42 3.57
N LEU A 49 14.38 -16.37 3.88
CA LEU A 49 14.67 -17.55 4.71
C LEU A 49 14.78 -18.80 3.86
N PHE A 50 15.82 -19.60 4.14
CA PHE A 50 16.04 -20.91 3.55
C PHE A 50 16.27 -21.95 4.63
N ILE A 51 15.73 -23.16 4.44
CA ILE A 51 16.03 -24.36 5.24
C ILE A 51 16.58 -25.42 4.28
N ASN A 52 17.77 -25.96 4.57
CA ASN A 52 18.46 -26.92 3.70
C ASN A 52 18.59 -26.45 2.25
N GLY A 53 18.83 -25.15 2.05
CA GLY A 53 18.94 -24.51 0.75
C GLY A 53 17.62 -24.28 0.01
N LYS A 54 16.49 -24.70 0.55
CA LYS A 54 15.16 -24.48 -0.05
C LYS A 54 14.58 -23.18 0.48
N PHE A 55 14.04 -22.35 -0.41
CA PHE A 55 13.26 -21.17 -0.05
C PHE A 55 12.07 -21.56 0.83
N VAL A 56 11.88 -20.85 1.92
CA VAL A 56 10.76 -21.02 2.87
C VAL A 56 9.79 -19.85 2.71
N ASP A 57 10.27 -18.63 2.97
CA ASP A 57 9.46 -17.41 2.94
C ASP A 57 10.36 -16.18 2.90
N SER A 58 9.75 -15.01 2.66
CA SER A 58 10.39 -13.70 2.74
C SER A 58 9.52 -12.71 3.52
N GLY A 59 10.11 -11.70 4.07
CA GLY A 59 9.48 -10.63 4.85
C GLY A 59 10.49 -9.51 4.98
N GLN A 60 10.18 -8.47 5.63
CA GLN A 60 9.50 -8.12 6.88
C GLN A 60 8.09 -7.61 6.62
N TYR A 61 7.22 -7.64 7.64
CA TYR A 61 5.99 -6.84 7.68
C TYR A 61 6.37 -5.35 7.82
N PRO A 62 5.71 -4.45 7.10
CA PRO A 62 5.91 -3.01 7.27
C PRO A 62 5.57 -2.57 8.70
N ASP A 63 6.57 -2.08 9.43
CA ASP A 63 6.47 -1.77 10.85
C ASP A 63 7.26 -0.50 11.23
N PHE A 64 7.28 -0.20 12.51
CA PHE A 64 8.07 0.88 13.09
C PHE A 64 9.08 0.34 14.11
N PRO A 65 10.19 1.06 14.40
CA PRO A 65 11.13 0.64 15.43
C PRO A 65 10.51 0.46 16.83
N HIS A 66 9.42 1.18 17.13
CA HIS A 66 8.70 1.09 18.40
C HIS A 66 7.47 0.13 18.33
N TYR A 67 7.14 -0.38 17.16
CA TYR A 67 6.11 -1.39 16.90
C TYR A 67 6.71 -2.43 15.96
N LYS A 68 7.65 -3.23 16.48
CA LYS A 68 8.37 -4.21 15.68
C LYS A 68 7.57 -5.50 15.55
N VAL A 69 7.41 -6.00 14.33
CA VAL A 69 6.62 -7.19 14.03
C VAL A 69 7.55 -8.36 13.75
N TYR A 70 7.17 -9.56 14.21
CA TYR A 70 7.83 -10.80 13.83
C TYR A 70 6.88 -11.73 13.08
N ASP A 71 7.44 -12.50 12.16
CA ASP A 71 6.75 -13.59 11.47
C ASP A 71 6.88 -14.89 12.26
N ARG A 72 5.81 -15.68 12.35
CA ARG A 72 5.83 -17.06 12.83
C ARG A 72 5.55 -17.97 11.65
N LEU A 73 6.52 -18.83 11.31
CA LEU A 73 6.45 -19.70 10.15
C LEU A 73 6.59 -21.17 10.57
N ASP A 74 5.72 -22.03 10.06
CA ASP A 74 5.87 -23.47 10.18
C ASP A 74 6.91 -23.96 9.15
N ILE A 75 8.04 -24.46 9.64
CA ILE A 75 9.15 -24.92 8.80
C ILE A 75 9.26 -26.45 8.77
N THR A 76 8.29 -27.15 9.31
CA THR A 76 8.33 -28.63 9.49
C THR A 76 8.57 -29.38 8.19
N GLU A 77 7.90 -28.97 7.10
CA GLU A 77 8.01 -29.64 5.80
C GLU A 77 9.38 -29.47 5.10
N TYR A 78 10.13 -28.43 5.48
CA TYR A 78 11.47 -28.16 4.94
C TYR A 78 12.57 -28.91 5.69
N CYS A 79 12.26 -29.48 6.87
CA CYS A 79 13.21 -30.15 7.72
C CYS A 79 13.42 -31.63 7.32
N LYS A 80 14.63 -32.15 7.56
CA LYS A 80 15.00 -33.56 7.50
C LYS A 80 15.39 -34.05 8.90
N MET A 81 15.20 -35.32 9.19
CA MET A 81 15.63 -35.91 10.48
C MET A 81 17.11 -35.65 10.73
N GLY A 82 17.45 -35.20 11.93
CA GLY A 82 18.81 -34.83 12.33
C GLY A 82 19.13 -33.37 12.04
N GLU A 83 20.38 -33.08 11.66
CA GLU A 83 20.88 -31.71 11.46
C GLU A 83 20.31 -31.06 10.18
N ASN A 84 19.87 -29.82 10.33
CA ASN A 84 19.34 -28.97 9.26
C ASN A 84 20.08 -27.63 9.24
N SER A 85 20.32 -27.07 8.04
CA SER A 85 20.85 -25.75 7.87
C SER A 85 19.74 -24.69 7.89
N LEU A 86 19.94 -23.63 8.64
CA LEU A 86 19.16 -22.39 8.64
C LEU A 86 20.00 -21.30 7.96
N ALA A 87 19.48 -20.71 6.90
CA ALA A 87 20.16 -19.67 6.17
C ALA A 87 19.20 -18.49 5.96
N VAL A 88 19.66 -17.27 6.31
CA VAL A 88 18.87 -16.04 6.16
C VAL A 88 19.70 -15.00 5.46
N THR A 89 19.23 -14.44 4.36
CA THR A 89 19.80 -13.20 3.80
C THR A 89 18.92 -12.03 4.21
N VAL A 90 19.52 -10.99 4.79
CA VAL A 90 18.81 -9.76 5.18
C VAL A 90 19.29 -8.60 4.32
N TRP A 91 18.36 -7.88 3.74
CA TRP A 91 18.60 -6.63 3.04
C TRP A 91 18.23 -5.44 3.93
N TYR A 92 19.24 -4.73 4.44
CA TYR A 92 19.06 -3.50 5.20
C TYR A 92 19.02 -2.30 4.27
N TYR A 93 17.89 -1.60 4.21
CA TYR A 93 17.76 -0.39 3.40
C TYR A 93 18.50 0.78 4.02
N GLY A 94 18.30 1.02 5.30
CA GLY A 94 18.98 2.07 6.07
C GLY A 94 18.68 3.50 5.62
N LEU A 95 17.60 3.69 4.82
CA LEU A 95 17.22 5.00 4.28
C LEU A 95 16.39 5.79 5.28
N SER A 96 16.35 7.11 5.07
CA SER A 96 15.32 8.03 5.57
C SER A 96 14.57 8.59 4.35
N ASP A 97 13.47 9.28 4.59
CA ASP A 97 12.70 9.97 3.56
C ASP A 97 12.12 9.03 2.48
N THR A 98 11.66 7.83 2.89
CA THR A 98 10.91 6.94 2.01
C THR A 98 9.43 6.92 2.39
N SER A 99 8.56 6.56 1.44
CA SER A 99 7.13 6.39 1.65
C SER A 99 6.70 4.94 1.86
N THR A 100 7.63 3.98 1.87
CA THR A 100 7.36 2.55 2.02
C THR A 100 8.10 1.88 3.18
N TYR A 101 8.92 2.63 3.90
CA TYR A 101 9.77 2.09 4.96
C TYR A 101 10.09 3.15 6.01
N TYR A 102 10.01 2.76 7.27
CA TYR A 102 10.49 3.57 8.40
C TYR A 102 11.83 3.02 8.88
N LYS A 103 12.87 3.85 8.83
CA LYS A 103 14.26 3.45 9.15
C LYS A 103 14.39 2.96 10.59
N GLY A 104 14.84 1.71 10.73
CA GLY A 104 15.26 1.11 12.00
C GLY A 104 16.75 0.89 12.07
N LYS A 105 17.18 0.06 13.03
CA LYS A 105 18.56 -0.43 13.16
C LYS A 105 18.72 -1.72 12.37
N ALA A 106 19.81 -1.82 11.61
CA ALA A 106 20.16 -3.06 10.92
C ALA A 106 20.20 -4.24 11.90
N GLY A 107 19.61 -5.35 11.51
CA GLY A 107 19.62 -6.55 12.34
C GLY A 107 18.62 -7.61 11.93
N VAL A 108 18.84 -8.79 12.47
CA VAL A 108 17.90 -9.91 12.45
C VAL A 108 17.82 -10.52 13.84
N CYS A 109 16.64 -11.00 14.21
CA CYS A 109 16.39 -11.76 15.42
C CYS A 109 15.51 -12.94 15.09
N TYR A 110 15.91 -14.16 15.44
CA TYR A 110 15.11 -15.35 15.19
C TYR A 110 15.24 -16.40 16.29
N GLU A 111 14.24 -17.25 16.41
CA GLU A 111 14.22 -18.40 17.33
C GLU A 111 13.46 -19.56 16.67
N VAL A 112 14.12 -20.73 16.57
CA VAL A 112 13.53 -21.98 16.07
C VAL A 112 13.01 -22.79 17.25
N LEU A 113 11.76 -23.20 17.17
CA LEU A 113 11.01 -23.81 18.27
C LEU A 113 10.38 -25.14 17.85
N SER A 114 10.46 -26.16 18.73
CA SER A 114 9.62 -27.33 18.66
C SER A 114 8.77 -27.39 19.94
N GLY A 115 7.51 -26.98 19.84
CA GLY A 115 6.66 -26.68 21.00
C GLY A 115 7.30 -25.60 21.88
N ASP A 116 7.55 -25.92 23.16
CA ASP A 116 8.22 -24.99 24.09
C ASP A 116 9.76 -25.09 24.09
N THR A 117 10.32 -26.01 23.32
CA THR A 117 11.76 -26.27 23.27
C THR A 117 12.40 -25.38 22.20
N VAL A 118 13.39 -24.56 22.59
CA VAL A 118 14.22 -23.80 21.67
C VAL A 118 15.30 -24.72 21.10
N LEU A 119 15.31 -24.83 19.75
CA LEU A 119 16.29 -25.66 19.02
C LEU A 119 17.50 -24.85 18.55
N CYS A 120 17.28 -23.58 18.16
CA CYS A 120 18.29 -22.68 17.66
C CYS A 120 17.79 -21.23 17.83
N PHE A 121 18.70 -20.28 17.99
CA PHE A 121 18.36 -18.86 18.15
C PHE A 121 19.52 -17.97 17.73
N SER A 122 19.21 -16.76 17.31
CA SER A 122 20.19 -15.77 16.94
C SER A 122 20.96 -15.27 18.17
N ASP A 123 22.28 -15.42 18.14
CA ASP A 123 23.20 -14.93 19.15
C ASP A 123 24.57 -14.58 18.52
N ARG A 124 25.54 -14.25 19.35
CA ARG A 124 26.91 -13.95 18.89
C ARG A 124 27.54 -15.10 18.10
N LYS A 125 27.15 -16.36 18.34
CA LYS A 125 27.73 -17.54 17.69
C LYS A 125 27.14 -17.79 16.30
N THR A 126 25.99 -17.19 15.99
CA THR A 126 25.44 -17.22 14.63
C THR A 126 26.48 -16.67 13.66
N LEU A 127 26.74 -17.40 12.60
CA LEU A 127 27.74 -17.01 11.61
C LEU A 127 27.14 -16.00 10.62
N SER A 128 27.92 -14.98 10.25
CA SER A 128 27.49 -13.94 9.29
C SER A 128 28.60 -13.48 8.38
N ARG A 129 28.22 -12.98 7.21
CA ARG A 129 29.10 -12.31 6.25
C ARG A 129 28.34 -11.27 5.42
N LEU A 130 29.03 -10.32 4.79
CA LEU A 130 28.43 -9.57 3.68
C LEU A 130 28.08 -10.53 2.55
N SER A 131 26.85 -10.44 2.02
CA SER A 131 26.44 -11.29 0.92
C SER A 131 27.23 -10.96 -0.35
N PRO A 132 27.95 -11.92 -0.94
CA PRO A 132 28.59 -11.73 -2.23
C PRO A 132 27.60 -11.75 -3.40
N GLU A 133 26.40 -12.29 -3.18
CA GLU A 133 25.38 -12.44 -4.20
C GLU A 133 24.73 -11.08 -4.60
N TYR A 134 24.90 -10.04 -3.80
CA TYR A 134 24.32 -8.70 -4.06
C TYR A 134 25.38 -7.60 -3.99
N GLU A 135 25.18 -6.53 -4.77
CA GLU A 135 25.98 -5.31 -4.62
C GLU A 135 25.60 -4.61 -3.31
N ASN A 136 26.60 -4.26 -2.51
CA ASN A 136 26.39 -3.60 -1.22
C ASN A 136 26.77 -2.12 -1.32
N GLY A 137 25.96 -1.23 -0.75
CA GLY A 137 26.24 0.21 -0.66
C GLY A 137 26.11 0.97 -1.98
N CYS A 138 25.49 0.40 -3.01
CA CYS A 138 25.27 1.05 -4.29
C CYS A 138 24.36 2.26 -4.16
N GLY A 139 23.32 2.14 -3.31
CA GLY A 139 22.34 3.21 -3.07
C GLY A 139 21.54 3.63 -4.29
N LYS A 140 21.50 2.79 -5.37
CA LYS A 140 20.68 3.06 -6.55
C LYS A 140 19.22 3.06 -6.17
N MET A 141 18.53 4.18 -6.39
CA MET A 141 17.11 4.33 -6.08
C MET A 141 16.25 4.05 -7.32
N ILE A 142 15.09 3.41 -7.12
CA ILE A 142 13.99 3.50 -8.08
C ILE A 142 13.40 4.90 -7.99
N THR A 143 12.95 5.29 -6.80
CA THR A 143 12.59 6.65 -6.37
C THR A 143 12.69 6.73 -4.84
N SER A 144 12.52 7.94 -4.26
CA SER A 144 12.33 8.08 -2.82
C SER A 144 11.08 7.33 -2.32
N GLN A 145 10.01 7.25 -3.10
CA GLN A 145 8.79 6.54 -2.73
C GLN A 145 9.03 5.03 -2.58
N LEU A 146 9.56 4.37 -3.61
CA LEU A 146 9.81 2.92 -3.61
C LEU A 146 11.12 2.51 -2.94
N GLY A 147 12.06 3.44 -2.76
CA GLY A 147 13.37 3.14 -2.22
C GLY A 147 14.33 2.53 -3.24
N LEU A 148 15.16 1.58 -2.76
CA LEU A 148 16.31 1.04 -3.50
C LEU A 148 15.93 0.05 -4.60
N SER A 149 16.69 0.08 -5.69
CA SER A 149 16.84 -1.02 -6.66
C SER A 149 17.96 -1.97 -6.20
N PHE A 150 18.26 -3.01 -6.95
CA PHE A 150 19.29 -3.99 -6.60
C PHE A 150 20.14 -4.39 -7.81
N MET A 151 21.32 -4.94 -7.52
CA MET A 151 22.15 -5.69 -8.49
C MET A 151 22.49 -7.04 -7.89
N TYR A 152 22.24 -8.10 -8.66
CA TYR A 152 22.45 -9.48 -8.24
C TYR A 152 23.59 -10.13 -9.05
N TYR A 153 24.48 -10.87 -8.40
CA TYR A 153 25.62 -11.55 -9.00
C TYR A 153 25.42 -13.07 -8.98
N ALA A 154 24.78 -13.62 -9.99
CA ALA A 154 24.59 -15.07 -10.12
C ALA A 154 25.94 -15.82 -10.16
N ALA A 155 26.97 -15.21 -10.74
CA ALA A 155 28.32 -15.78 -10.81
C ALA A 155 29.01 -15.92 -9.44
N LYS A 156 28.52 -15.23 -8.40
CA LYS A 156 29.07 -15.27 -7.04
C LYS A 156 28.28 -16.16 -6.08
N CYS A 157 27.22 -16.83 -6.59
CA CYS A 157 26.46 -17.79 -5.79
C CYS A 157 27.37 -18.97 -5.37
N ASP A 158 27.30 -19.31 -4.11
CA ASP A 158 27.98 -20.47 -3.54
C ASP A 158 27.00 -21.38 -2.76
N ASN A 159 27.51 -22.44 -2.14
CA ASN A 159 26.71 -23.43 -1.45
C ASN A 159 26.52 -23.13 0.04
N TRP A 160 26.61 -21.89 0.49
CA TRP A 160 26.51 -21.54 1.91
C TRP A 160 25.16 -21.93 2.53
N LYS A 161 24.08 -21.86 1.75
CA LYS A 161 22.73 -22.21 2.20
C LYS A 161 22.57 -23.69 2.62
N ILE A 162 23.57 -24.53 2.25
CA ILE A 162 23.63 -25.96 2.60
C ILE A 162 24.85 -26.33 3.43
N GLY A 163 25.57 -25.35 3.98
CA GLY A 163 26.65 -25.55 4.95
C GLY A 163 28.08 -25.31 4.48
N VAL A 164 28.29 -24.76 3.28
CA VAL A 164 29.64 -24.30 2.84
C VAL A 164 29.82 -22.85 3.31
N ILE A 165 30.43 -22.68 4.48
CA ILE A 165 30.46 -21.41 5.25
C ILE A 165 31.80 -20.67 5.15
N ASP A 166 32.50 -20.77 4.05
CA ASP A 166 33.74 -20.05 3.83
C ASP A 166 33.50 -18.53 3.85
N GLY A 167 34.35 -17.80 4.58
CA GLY A 167 34.25 -16.35 4.74
C GLY A 167 33.25 -15.87 5.78
N PHE A 168 32.59 -16.77 6.49
CA PHE A 168 31.75 -16.41 7.64
C PHE A 168 32.56 -16.18 8.92
N SER A 169 32.02 -15.34 9.79
CA SER A 169 32.56 -15.08 11.15
C SER A 169 31.41 -14.95 12.15
N GLU A 170 31.70 -15.00 13.44
CA GLU A 170 30.72 -14.76 14.49
C GLU A 170 30.05 -13.37 14.30
N SER A 171 28.76 -13.31 14.56
CA SER A 171 27.96 -12.10 14.47
C SER A 171 28.21 -11.13 15.63
N THR A 172 27.90 -9.86 15.42
CA THR A 172 27.90 -8.83 16.46
C THR A 172 26.49 -8.65 17.02
N VAL A 173 26.37 -8.70 18.36
CA VAL A 173 25.11 -8.41 19.04
C VAL A 173 24.81 -6.91 18.96
N ILE A 174 23.63 -6.58 18.49
CA ILE A 174 23.12 -5.21 18.36
C ILE A 174 22.14 -4.92 19.50
N LYS A 175 22.45 -3.93 20.32
CA LYS A 175 21.55 -3.54 21.39
C LYS A 175 20.29 -2.88 20.80
N GLN A 176 19.17 -3.60 20.85
CA GLN A 176 17.85 -3.13 20.44
C GLN A 176 16.82 -3.58 21.47
N GLU A 177 16.30 -2.61 22.21
CA GLU A 177 15.22 -2.83 23.18
C GLU A 177 13.91 -2.40 22.51
N THR A 178 13.15 -3.36 21.99
CA THR A 178 11.84 -3.09 21.38
C THR A 178 10.89 -4.21 21.72
N GLU A 179 9.64 -3.87 21.96
CA GLU A 179 8.57 -4.83 22.08
C GLU A 179 8.23 -5.39 20.71
N MET A 180 8.11 -6.72 20.62
CA MET A 180 7.80 -7.41 19.39
C MET A 180 6.37 -7.95 19.39
N PHE A 181 5.68 -7.77 18.27
CA PHE A 181 4.31 -8.18 18.05
C PHE A 181 4.23 -9.22 16.94
N GLU A 182 3.35 -10.20 17.08
CA GLU A 182 3.11 -11.16 16.01
C GLU A 182 2.48 -10.46 14.80
N ARG A 183 2.84 -10.87 13.59
CA ARG A 183 2.27 -10.36 12.34
C ARG A 183 0.74 -10.38 12.42
N PRO A 184 0.06 -9.25 12.21
CA PRO A 184 -1.39 -9.16 12.37
C PRO A 184 -2.17 -9.67 11.15
N VAL A 185 -1.49 -9.95 10.04
CA VAL A 185 -2.06 -10.41 8.77
C VAL A 185 -1.39 -11.70 8.32
N LYS A 186 -2.06 -12.47 7.47
CA LYS A 186 -1.48 -13.68 6.88
C LYS A 186 -0.28 -13.34 6.01
N LYS A 187 0.63 -14.30 5.85
CA LYS A 187 1.73 -14.21 4.88
C LYS A 187 1.17 -14.20 3.46
N LEU A 188 1.90 -13.56 2.55
CA LEU A 188 1.54 -13.54 1.14
C LEU A 188 1.58 -14.94 0.55
N MET A 189 0.61 -15.24 -0.28
CA MET A 189 0.61 -16.45 -1.08
C MET A 189 1.40 -16.18 -2.36
N ILE A 190 2.36 -17.04 -2.67
CA ILE A 190 3.11 -17.03 -3.91
C ILE A 190 2.52 -18.08 -4.84
N GLY A 191 2.10 -17.65 -6.03
CA GLY A 191 1.53 -18.51 -7.05
C GLY A 191 2.56 -19.12 -7.99
N GLU A 192 2.06 -19.92 -8.94
CA GLU A 192 2.87 -20.44 -10.02
C GLU A 192 3.29 -19.33 -11.00
N LYS A 193 4.42 -19.53 -11.66
CA LYS A 193 4.97 -18.61 -12.66
C LYS A 193 3.94 -18.24 -13.73
N CYS A 194 3.79 -16.95 -14.01
CA CYS A 194 2.93 -16.46 -15.07
C CYS A 194 3.41 -16.92 -16.46
N GLU A 195 2.47 -17.20 -17.35
CA GLU A 195 2.76 -17.30 -18.78
C GLU A 195 3.13 -15.91 -19.33
N THR A 196 4.13 -15.87 -20.20
CA THR A 196 4.57 -14.63 -20.85
C THR A 196 4.73 -14.85 -22.35
N ALA A 197 4.33 -13.87 -23.15
CA ALA A 197 4.53 -13.86 -24.59
C ALA A 197 5.74 -13.01 -24.96
N LEU A 198 6.70 -13.55 -25.71
CA LEU A 198 7.75 -12.75 -26.33
C LEU A 198 7.14 -11.96 -27.49
N ILE A 199 7.05 -10.64 -27.36
CA ILE A 199 6.41 -9.77 -28.36
C ILE A 199 7.43 -9.05 -29.26
N LYS A 200 8.70 -8.96 -28.82
CA LYS A 200 9.78 -8.38 -29.63
C LYS A 200 11.13 -8.93 -29.20
N SER A 201 12.03 -9.17 -30.16
CA SER A 201 13.44 -9.50 -29.93
C SER A 201 14.34 -8.90 -30.99
N ASP A 202 15.60 -8.65 -30.67
CA ASP A 202 16.63 -8.18 -31.61
C ASP A 202 18.00 -8.77 -31.24
N GLY A 203 18.54 -9.58 -32.17
CA GLY A 203 19.90 -10.12 -32.13
C GLY A 203 20.27 -10.93 -30.88
N ASP A 204 19.34 -11.64 -30.26
CA ASP A 204 19.52 -12.40 -29.01
C ASP A 204 20.08 -11.57 -27.82
N LYS A 205 19.92 -10.24 -27.90
CA LYS A 205 20.40 -9.29 -26.88
C LYS A 205 19.30 -8.40 -26.33
N TYR A 206 18.15 -8.34 -26.98
CA TYR A 206 16.99 -7.58 -26.60
C TYR A 206 15.75 -8.45 -26.64
N PHE A 207 14.97 -8.42 -25.58
CA PHE A 207 13.74 -9.19 -25.46
C PHE A 207 12.68 -8.38 -24.74
N LEU A 208 11.45 -8.34 -25.26
CA LEU A 208 10.30 -7.72 -24.66
C LEU A 208 9.18 -8.74 -24.50
N TYR A 209 8.77 -8.95 -23.27
CA TYR A 209 7.70 -9.88 -22.88
C TYR A 209 6.46 -9.16 -22.40
N ASP A 210 5.27 -9.69 -22.73
CA ASP A 210 3.96 -9.28 -22.22
C ASP A 210 3.37 -10.43 -21.38
N ILE A 211 2.97 -10.14 -20.15
CA ILE A 211 2.22 -11.06 -19.26
C ILE A 211 0.74 -11.16 -19.69
N GLY A 212 0.29 -10.26 -20.57
CA GLY A 212 -1.08 -10.20 -21.08
C GLY A 212 -2.05 -9.44 -20.19
N ARG A 213 -1.66 -9.12 -18.96
CA ARG A 213 -2.44 -8.35 -17.99
C ARG A 213 -1.52 -7.75 -16.94
N GLU A 214 -2.04 -6.76 -16.20
CA GLU A 214 -1.38 -6.28 -14.99
C GLU A 214 -1.22 -7.41 -13.97
N GLU A 215 -0.04 -7.53 -13.38
CA GLU A 215 0.27 -8.54 -12.38
C GLU A 215 1.22 -7.97 -11.32
N VAL A 216 1.24 -8.61 -10.14
CA VAL A 216 2.13 -8.25 -9.04
C VAL A 216 2.85 -9.50 -8.55
N GLY A 217 4.19 -9.45 -8.49
CA GLY A 217 4.92 -10.63 -8.07
C GLY A 217 6.43 -10.47 -8.01
N TYR A 218 7.10 -11.56 -7.75
CA TYR A 218 8.55 -11.67 -7.69
C TYR A 218 9.11 -12.05 -9.06
N PHE A 219 10.03 -11.22 -9.56
CA PHE A 219 10.69 -11.51 -10.85
C PHE A 219 11.42 -12.84 -10.82
N THR A 220 11.25 -13.63 -11.88
CA THR A 220 11.94 -14.91 -12.08
C THR A 220 12.40 -15.06 -13.52
N VAL A 221 13.62 -15.58 -13.70
CA VAL A 221 14.23 -15.76 -15.03
C VAL A 221 15.08 -17.01 -15.06
N LYS A 222 15.04 -17.72 -16.21
CA LYS A 222 15.98 -18.77 -16.53
C LYS A 222 16.57 -18.52 -17.89
N LEU A 223 17.89 -18.40 -17.94
CA LEU A 223 18.62 -18.08 -19.16
C LEU A 223 19.97 -18.81 -19.20
N PHE A 224 20.54 -18.87 -20.41
CA PHE A 224 21.88 -19.37 -20.67
C PHE A 224 22.77 -18.28 -21.30
N SER A 225 24.00 -18.15 -20.81
CA SER A 225 25.01 -17.22 -21.29
C SER A 225 26.33 -17.96 -21.59
N GLU A 226 26.99 -17.64 -22.68
CA GLU A 226 28.31 -18.18 -23.03
C GLU A 226 29.47 -17.57 -22.24
N ALA A 227 29.23 -16.39 -21.60
CA ALA A 227 30.22 -15.64 -20.85
C ALA A 227 29.59 -14.94 -19.68
N GLU A 228 30.42 -14.53 -18.71
CA GLU A 228 30.01 -13.59 -17.67
C GLU A 228 29.65 -12.25 -18.31
N GLN A 229 28.47 -11.73 -17.98
CA GLN A 229 27.99 -10.44 -18.49
C GLN A 229 26.88 -9.87 -17.63
N LYS A 230 26.64 -8.58 -17.85
CA LYS A 230 25.54 -7.86 -17.22
C LYS A 230 24.27 -7.92 -18.05
N ILE A 231 23.16 -8.23 -17.40
CA ILE A 231 21.79 -8.20 -17.91
C ILE A 231 21.07 -7.05 -17.23
N THR A 232 20.47 -6.15 -17.99
CA THR A 232 19.56 -5.12 -17.44
C THR A 232 18.13 -5.58 -17.67
N VAL A 233 17.35 -5.64 -16.60
CA VAL A 233 15.92 -5.93 -16.63
C VAL A 233 15.15 -4.64 -16.36
N CYS A 234 14.22 -4.29 -17.25
CA CYS A 234 13.30 -3.20 -17.11
C CYS A 234 11.87 -3.74 -16.98
N TYR A 235 11.02 -3.07 -16.22
CA TYR A 235 9.66 -3.51 -15.98
C TYR A 235 8.70 -2.33 -15.86
N GLY A 236 7.42 -2.56 -16.17
CA GLY A 236 6.39 -1.54 -16.01
C GLY A 236 5.04 -1.94 -16.60
N GLU A 237 4.10 -1.02 -16.40
CA GLU A 237 2.72 -1.14 -16.90
C GLU A 237 2.59 -0.68 -18.35
N HIS A 238 3.53 0.14 -18.85
CA HIS A 238 3.42 0.86 -20.11
C HIS A 238 4.50 0.46 -21.13
N ILE A 239 4.11 0.49 -22.41
CA ILE A 239 5.02 0.48 -23.56
C ILE A 239 4.94 1.85 -24.25
N SER A 240 6.10 2.46 -24.52
CA SER A 240 6.24 3.66 -25.34
C SER A 240 7.30 3.45 -26.39
N ASP A 241 7.00 3.79 -27.64
CA ASP A 241 7.89 3.58 -28.79
C ASP A 241 8.39 2.13 -28.95
N GLY A 242 7.56 1.17 -28.53
CA GLY A 242 7.85 -0.26 -28.59
C GLY A 242 8.88 -0.75 -27.56
N CYS A 243 9.06 -0.03 -26.45
CA CYS A 243 9.93 -0.35 -25.31
C CYS A 243 9.18 -0.12 -23.99
N VAL A 244 9.60 -0.79 -22.92
CA VAL A 244 9.10 -0.49 -21.58
C VAL A 244 9.50 0.94 -21.22
N ARG A 245 8.54 1.70 -20.67
CA ARG A 245 8.77 3.07 -20.21
C ARG A 245 9.53 3.04 -18.88
N ARG A 246 10.81 2.68 -18.96
CA ARG A 246 11.72 2.44 -17.83
C ARG A 246 11.95 3.68 -16.98
N LYS A 247 12.27 4.82 -17.63
CA LYS A 247 12.56 6.09 -16.96
C LYS A 247 11.40 7.04 -17.12
N ILE A 248 10.74 7.38 -16.00
CA ILE A 248 9.54 8.18 -16.05
C ILE A 248 9.29 8.89 -14.70
N GLY A 249 8.94 10.18 -14.74
CA GLY A 249 8.65 10.96 -13.54
C GLY A 249 9.75 10.88 -12.47
N GLY A 250 11.03 10.90 -12.88
CA GLY A 250 12.17 10.77 -11.97
C GLY A 250 12.42 9.35 -11.43
N ARG A 251 11.67 8.34 -11.88
CA ARG A 251 11.80 6.93 -11.50
C ARG A 251 12.68 6.16 -12.49
N ASP A 252 13.41 5.13 -12.01
CA ASP A 252 14.14 4.17 -12.87
C ASP A 252 13.69 2.74 -12.53
N PHE A 253 12.71 2.23 -13.29
CA PHE A 253 12.14 0.89 -13.13
C PHE A 253 13.06 -0.17 -13.75
N SER A 254 14.27 -0.31 -13.22
CA SER A 254 15.23 -1.33 -13.65
C SER A 254 16.10 -1.83 -12.52
N PHE A 255 16.58 -3.05 -12.71
CA PHE A 255 17.62 -3.67 -11.89
C PHE A 255 18.59 -4.45 -12.79
N GLU A 256 19.68 -4.92 -12.21
CA GLU A 256 20.76 -5.57 -12.95
C GLU A 256 21.04 -6.96 -12.38
N ILE A 257 21.37 -7.90 -13.29
CA ILE A 257 21.81 -9.26 -12.95
C ILE A 257 23.14 -9.50 -13.68
N VAL A 258 24.19 -9.83 -12.94
CA VAL A 258 25.44 -10.28 -13.51
C VAL A 258 25.40 -11.81 -13.55
N VAL A 259 25.28 -12.37 -14.76
CA VAL A 259 25.21 -13.80 -14.98
C VAL A 259 26.60 -14.35 -15.29
N GLY A 260 26.89 -15.58 -14.86
CA GLY A 260 28.11 -16.29 -15.23
C GLY A 260 27.95 -17.02 -16.56
N LYS A 261 29.02 -17.72 -17.01
CA LYS A 261 28.93 -18.68 -18.10
C LYS A 261 28.09 -19.88 -17.66
N GLY A 262 27.09 -20.25 -18.49
CA GLY A 262 26.18 -21.38 -18.24
C GLY A 262 24.75 -20.93 -17.96
N TYR A 263 24.01 -21.79 -17.31
CA TYR A 263 22.63 -21.50 -16.90
C TYR A 263 22.56 -20.65 -15.63
N THR A 264 21.68 -19.67 -15.65
CA THR A 264 21.24 -18.93 -14.47
C THR A 264 19.74 -19.17 -14.30
N ASP A 265 19.33 -19.60 -13.11
CA ASP A 265 17.94 -19.73 -12.67
C ASP A 265 17.81 -18.89 -11.40
N TYR A 266 17.08 -17.78 -11.49
CA TYR A 266 17.04 -16.77 -10.44
C TYR A 266 15.64 -16.26 -10.18
N THR A 267 15.28 -16.16 -8.92
CA THR A 267 14.07 -15.47 -8.46
C THR A 267 14.47 -14.45 -7.38
N ASN A 268 14.03 -13.20 -7.56
CA ASN A 268 14.20 -12.16 -6.54
C ASN A 268 13.02 -12.17 -5.57
N TYR A 269 13.25 -12.54 -4.32
CA TYR A 269 12.24 -12.55 -3.27
C TYR A 269 12.25 -11.29 -2.38
N PHE A 270 13.17 -10.35 -2.63
CA PHE A 270 13.24 -9.12 -1.83
C PHE A 270 12.31 -8.02 -2.32
N ARG A 271 12.10 -7.92 -3.64
CA ARG A 271 11.32 -6.84 -4.23
C ARG A 271 10.18 -7.38 -5.08
N ARG A 272 9.00 -7.08 -4.66
CA ARG A 272 7.76 -7.30 -5.41
C ARG A 272 7.60 -6.20 -6.45
N LEU A 273 7.26 -6.59 -7.67
CA LEU A 273 7.07 -5.70 -8.82
C LEU A 273 5.59 -5.67 -9.21
N GLY A 274 5.05 -4.49 -9.49
CA GLY A 274 3.82 -4.30 -10.23
C GLY A 274 4.16 -4.05 -11.70
N LEU A 275 3.59 -4.81 -12.64
CA LEU A 275 3.96 -4.73 -14.05
C LEU A 275 3.03 -5.53 -14.96
N ARG A 276 3.05 -5.16 -16.23
CA ARG A 276 2.57 -6.02 -17.32
C ARG A 276 3.70 -6.47 -18.25
N TYR A 277 4.74 -5.63 -18.39
CA TYR A 277 5.80 -5.84 -19.37
C TYR A 277 7.15 -6.02 -18.69
N ILE A 278 7.96 -6.93 -19.27
CA ILE A 278 9.36 -7.18 -18.89
C ILE A 278 10.22 -6.97 -20.12
N GLU A 279 11.25 -6.14 -19.99
CA GLU A 279 12.23 -5.89 -21.06
C GLU A 279 13.62 -6.26 -20.58
N ILE A 280 14.36 -7.02 -21.37
CA ILE A 280 15.68 -7.53 -21.03
C ILE A 280 16.69 -7.07 -22.08
N HIS A 281 17.80 -6.49 -21.59
CA HIS A 281 18.95 -6.12 -22.40
C HIS A 281 20.19 -6.87 -21.91
N SER A 282 20.96 -7.44 -22.84
CA SER A 282 22.24 -8.10 -22.59
C SER A 282 23.37 -7.51 -23.43
N GLU A 283 24.61 -7.59 -22.93
CA GLU A 283 25.79 -7.13 -23.64
C GLU A 283 26.13 -8.07 -24.80
N ASN A 284 26.02 -9.37 -24.56
CA ASN A 284 26.23 -10.44 -25.53
C ASN A 284 24.98 -11.30 -25.68
N ALA A 285 24.91 -12.12 -26.71
CA ALA A 285 23.78 -13.01 -26.93
C ALA A 285 23.50 -13.92 -25.73
N VAL A 286 22.23 -14.07 -25.40
CA VAL A 286 21.73 -15.00 -24.39
C VAL A 286 20.56 -15.80 -24.95
N SER A 287 20.34 -16.99 -24.40
CA SER A 287 19.15 -17.79 -24.66
C SER A 287 18.26 -17.75 -23.41
N ILE A 288 17.06 -17.21 -23.53
CA ILE A 288 16.11 -17.09 -22.42
C ILE A 288 15.08 -18.20 -22.52
N GLU A 289 15.03 -19.08 -21.51
CA GLU A 289 14.01 -20.13 -21.40
C GLU A 289 12.68 -19.53 -20.95
N TYR A 290 12.73 -18.66 -19.96
CA TYR A 290 11.59 -17.82 -19.53
C TYR A 290 12.09 -16.56 -18.80
N ALA A 291 11.28 -15.50 -18.89
CA ALA A 291 11.32 -14.32 -18.02
C ALA A 291 9.89 -13.96 -17.61
N SER A 292 9.61 -13.93 -16.32
CA SER A 292 8.26 -13.83 -15.79
C SER A 292 8.24 -13.32 -14.37
N VAL A 293 7.08 -13.43 -13.71
CA VAL A 293 6.90 -13.22 -12.28
C VAL A 293 6.21 -14.42 -11.63
N LEU A 294 6.56 -14.67 -10.36
CA LEU A 294 5.75 -15.47 -9.45
C LEU A 294 4.74 -14.54 -8.81
N PRO A 295 3.44 -14.63 -9.16
CA PRO A 295 2.43 -13.73 -8.57
C PRO A 295 2.39 -13.87 -7.06
N CYS A 296 2.24 -12.76 -6.36
CA CYS A 296 2.02 -12.80 -4.93
C CYS A 296 0.90 -11.83 -4.53
N ALA A 297 0.10 -12.24 -3.55
CA ALA A 297 -1.00 -11.44 -3.03
C ALA A 297 -1.41 -11.91 -1.64
N TYR A 298 -2.18 -11.09 -0.94
CA TYR A 298 -2.81 -11.48 0.31
C TYR A 298 -3.79 -12.64 0.10
N PRO A 299 -3.70 -13.74 0.88
CA PRO A 299 -4.58 -14.91 0.72
C PRO A 299 -6.00 -14.61 1.22
N ILE A 300 -6.88 -14.22 0.33
CA ILE A 300 -8.26 -13.83 0.60
C ILE A 300 -9.24 -14.58 -0.30
N ASN A 301 -10.42 -14.85 0.21
CA ASN A 301 -11.49 -15.46 -0.57
C ASN A 301 -12.31 -14.39 -1.28
N ILE A 302 -12.41 -14.48 -2.60
CA ILE A 302 -13.23 -13.59 -3.41
C ILE A 302 -14.68 -14.10 -3.41
N ILE A 303 -15.62 -13.26 -2.97
CA ILE A 303 -17.04 -13.53 -3.04
C ILE A 303 -17.49 -13.36 -4.49
N LYS A 304 -17.80 -14.46 -5.16
CA LYS A 304 -18.28 -14.43 -6.55
C LYS A 304 -19.67 -13.83 -6.61
N LYS A 305 -19.82 -12.75 -7.39
CA LYS A 305 -21.11 -12.14 -7.70
C LYS A 305 -21.37 -12.16 -9.21
N SER A 306 -22.63 -12.18 -9.59
CA SER A 306 -23.05 -12.14 -10.99
C SER A 306 -24.28 -11.27 -11.13
N PHE A 307 -24.26 -10.40 -12.11
CA PHE A 307 -25.32 -9.45 -12.46
C PHE A 307 -25.92 -9.83 -13.82
N ASN A 308 -27.17 -9.43 -14.07
CA ASN A 308 -27.87 -9.72 -15.33
C ASN A 308 -27.39 -8.84 -16.52
N ASN A 309 -26.22 -8.24 -16.44
CA ASN A 309 -25.65 -7.36 -17.45
C ASN A 309 -24.15 -7.67 -17.57
N SER A 310 -23.70 -7.99 -18.79
CA SER A 310 -22.28 -8.36 -19.05
C SER A 310 -21.32 -7.23 -18.71
N LEU A 311 -21.63 -5.99 -19.10
CA LEU A 311 -20.78 -4.83 -18.81
C LEU A 311 -20.62 -4.63 -17.30
N ILE A 312 -21.69 -4.78 -16.51
CA ILE A 312 -21.61 -4.68 -15.05
C ILE A 312 -20.73 -5.79 -14.48
N ASN A 313 -20.83 -7.02 -15.01
CA ASN A 313 -19.96 -8.11 -14.60
C ASN A 313 -18.48 -7.83 -14.93
N ASP A 314 -18.20 -7.31 -16.12
CA ASP A 314 -16.82 -7.01 -16.55
C ASP A 314 -16.22 -5.89 -15.67
N ILE A 315 -16.97 -4.81 -15.42
CA ILE A 315 -16.55 -3.74 -14.53
C ILE A 315 -16.35 -4.28 -13.10
N TYR A 316 -17.31 -5.05 -12.58
CA TYR A 316 -17.20 -5.62 -11.23
C TYR A 316 -15.97 -6.50 -11.07
N ASN A 317 -15.77 -7.45 -11.98
CA ASN A 317 -14.65 -8.40 -11.91
C ASN A 317 -13.30 -7.71 -12.06
N THR A 318 -13.19 -6.72 -12.96
CA THR A 318 -11.97 -5.92 -13.12
C THR A 318 -11.72 -5.06 -11.89
N SER A 319 -12.76 -4.49 -11.26
CA SER A 319 -12.64 -3.74 -10.01
C SER A 319 -12.17 -4.61 -8.84
N VAL A 320 -12.73 -5.82 -8.70
CA VAL A 320 -12.30 -6.79 -7.67
C VAL A 320 -10.84 -7.19 -7.90
N ARG A 321 -10.44 -7.42 -9.17
CA ARG A 321 -9.05 -7.71 -9.51
C ARG A 321 -8.13 -6.54 -9.18
N THR A 322 -8.51 -5.30 -9.51
CA THR A 322 -7.75 -4.09 -9.17
C THR A 322 -7.52 -4.00 -7.67
N LEU A 323 -8.57 -4.18 -6.88
CA LEU A 323 -8.47 -4.19 -5.43
C LEU A 323 -7.53 -5.29 -4.92
N TYR A 324 -7.61 -6.50 -5.46
CA TYR A 324 -6.78 -7.64 -5.09
C TYR A 324 -5.29 -7.39 -5.38
N LEU A 325 -4.97 -6.77 -6.53
CA LEU A 325 -3.60 -6.39 -6.92
C LEU A 325 -3.00 -5.27 -6.04
N CYS A 326 -3.82 -4.58 -5.26
CA CYS A 326 -3.40 -3.54 -4.30
C CYS A 326 -3.49 -4.02 -2.84
N MET A 327 -3.49 -5.35 -2.60
CA MET A 327 -3.57 -5.95 -1.26
C MET A 327 -2.41 -6.93 -1.04
N HIS A 328 -1.47 -6.53 -0.18
CA HIS A 328 -0.30 -7.36 0.15
C HIS A 328 -0.09 -7.44 1.67
N ASP A 329 0.98 -6.88 2.20
CA ASP A 329 1.16 -6.77 3.66
C ASP A 329 0.25 -5.70 4.26
N HIS A 330 -0.10 -4.71 3.47
CA HIS A 330 -1.12 -3.68 3.72
C HIS A 330 -1.83 -3.31 2.40
N TYR A 331 -2.82 -2.45 2.46
CA TYR A 331 -3.36 -1.80 1.26
C TYR A 331 -2.30 -0.91 0.62
N GLU A 332 -2.30 -0.87 -0.70
CA GLU A 332 -1.42 -0.06 -1.53
C GLU A 332 -2.26 0.82 -2.45
N ASP A 333 -1.85 2.06 -2.65
CA ASP A 333 -2.45 2.94 -3.65
C ASP A 333 -2.37 2.29 -5.03
N CYS A 334 -1.15 1.91 -5.43
CA CYS A 334 -0.84 1.21 -6.67
C CYS A 334 0.35 0.25 -6.50
N PRO A 335 0.42 -0.86 -7.25
CA PRO A 335 1.48 -1.85 -7.07
C PRO A 335 2.79 -1.50 -7.81
N TRP A 336 2.74 -0.61 -8.81
CA TRP A 336 3.89 -0.30 -9.66
C TRP A 336 4.76 0.81 -9.10
N ARG A 337 4.17 1.96 -8.80
CA ARG A 337 4.85 3.25 -8.67
C ARG A 337 5.19 3.64 -7.24
N GLU A 338 4.38 3.23 -6.26
CA GLU A 338 4.44 3.73 -4.89
C GLU A 338 4.33 2.64 -3.82
N GLN A 339 3.39 1.70 -3.93
CA GLN A 339 3.15 0.62 -2.96
C GLN A 339 2.91 1.14 -1.54
N ALA A 340 2.23 2.27 -1.39
CA ALA A 340 2.11 3.00 -0.14
C ALA A 340 0.72 2.91 0.48
N LEU A 341 0.66 2.86 1.82
CA LEU A 341 -0.59 2.85 2.59
C LEU A 341 -1.04 4.27 2.90
N TYR A 342 -1.86 4.85 2.03
CA TYR A 342 -2.50 6.14 2.23
C TYR A 342 -3.85 5.98 2.93
N ALA A 343 -4.19 6.88 3.86
CA ALA A 343 -5.42 6.75 4.66
C ALA A 343 -6.71 6.91 3.83
N MET A 344 -6.72 7.81 2.84
CA MET A 344 -7.89 8.01 1.98
C MET A 344 -8.08 6.87 1.00
N ASP A 345 -7.00 6.46 0.31
CA ASP A 345 -6.99 5.37 -0.66
C ASP A 345 -7.46 4.06 -0.02
N SER A 346 -6.88 3.73 1.13
CA SER A 346 -7.23 2.51 1.85
C SER A 346 -8.67 2.53 2.38
N ARG A 347 -9.23 3.71 2.75
CA ARG A 347 -10.66 3.80 3.10
C ARG A 347 -11.55 3.35 1.94
N ASN A 348 -11.26 3.82 0.72
CA ASN A 348 -12.01 3.41 -0.46
C ASN A 348 -11.85 1.92 -0.75
N GLN A 349 -10.64 1.39 -0.62
CA GLN A 349 -10.35 -0.03 -0.79
C GLN A 349 -11.06 -0.89 0.25
N MET A 350 -11.05 -0.50 1.53
CA MET A 350 -11.75 -1.20 2.62
C MET A 350 -13.25 -1.30 2.34
N LEU A 351 -13.87 -0.18 1.93
CA LEU A 351 -15.30 -0.12 1.62
C LEU A 351 -15.68 -1.11 0.50
N CYS A 352 -14.84 -1.22 -0.53
CA CYS A 352 -15.00 -2.21 -1.60
C CYS A 352 -14.76 -3.63 -1.09
N GLY A 353 -13.73 -3.81 -0.25
CA GLY A 353 -13.32 -5.10 0.30
C GLY A 353 -14.39 -5.74 1.20
N TYR A 354 -15.15 -4.95 1.94
CA TYR A 354 -16.28 -5.49 2.73
C TYR A 354 -17.31 -6.20 1.85
N CYS A 355 -17.53 -5.71 0.64
CA CYS A 355 -18.45 -6.34 -0.32
C CYS A 355 -17.81 -7.48 -1.11
N ALA A 356 -16.54 -7.32 -1.51
CA ALA A 356 -15.86 -8.28 -2.38
C ALA A 356 -15.34 -9.51 -1.62
N PHE A 357 -14.98 -9.34 -0.35
CA PHE A 357 -14.27 -10.37 0.41
C PHE A 357 -14.96 -10.77 1.72
N GLY A 358 -15.70 -9.86 2.36
CA GLY A 358 -16.34 -10.11 3.66
C GLY A 358 -15.33 -10.42 4.76
N GLU A 359 -14.10 -9.89 4.65
CA GLU A 359 -12.98 -10.14 5.54
C GLU A 359 -12.61 -8.82 6.23
N TYR A 360 -12.40 -8.85 7.54
CA TYR A 360 -12.21 -7.66 8.36
C TYR A 360 -10.88 -7.62 9.09
N SER A 361 -10.12 -8.72 9.16
CA SER A 361 -8.84 -8.75 9.87
C SER A 361 -7.77 -7.93 9.16
N PHE A 362 -7.78 -7.93 7.81
CA PHE A 362 -6.86 -7.15 7.00
C PHE A 362 -7.09 -5.62 7.15
N PRO A 363 -8.33 -5.08 6.96
CA PRO A 363 -8.63 -3.69 7.28
C PRO A 363 -8.27 -3.30 8.71
N ARG A 364 -8.58 -4.17 9.69
CA ARG A 364 -8.25 -3.93 11.10
C ARG A 364 -6.75 -3.70 11.31
N ALA A 365 -5.93 -4.58 10.73
CA ALA A 365 -4.47 -4.49 10.84
C ALA A 365 -3.93 -3.19 10.23
N ASN A 366 -4.48 -2.75 9.09
CA ASN A 366 -4.09 -1.51 8.44
C ASN A 366 -4.47 -0.27 9.27
N LEU A 367 -5.69 -0.23 9.79
CA LEU A 367 -6.14 0.86 10.68
C LEU A 367 -5.33 0.90 11.97
N TYR A 368 -4.97 -0.26 12.52
CA TYR A 368 -4.11 -0.35 13.69
C TYR A 368 -2.69 0.12 13.39
N LEU A 369 -2.11 -0.27 12.24
CA LEU A 369 -0.79 0.18 11.81
C LEU A 369 -0.73 1.71 11.68
N MET A 370 -1.76 2.34 11.08
CA MET A 370 -1.86 3.80 11.02
C MET A 370 -1.87 4.45 12.42
N SER A 371 -2.48 3.79 13.42
CA SER A 371 -2.48 4.31 14.79
C SER A 371 -1.11 4.34 15.45
N LYS A 372 -0.15 3.55 14.94
CA LYS A 372 1.24 3.49 15.45
C LYS A 372 2.14 4.61 14.92
N ASP A 373 1.65 5.38 13.96
CA ASP A 373 2.37 6.53 13.46
C ASP A 373 2.50 7.63 14.51
N ASN A 374 3.74 8.08 14.75
CA ASN A 374 4.11 8.98 15.85
C ASN A 374 4.72 10.29 15.35
N ARG A 375 4.07 10.95 14.37
CA ARG A 375 4.49 12.30 13.97
C ARG A 375 4.43 13.28 15.14
N SER A 376 5.41 14.18 15.18
CA SER A 376 5.53 15.17 16.26
C SER A 376 4.39 16.20 16.29
N ASP A 377 3.73 16.44 15.15
CA ASP A 377 2.57 17.34 15.03
C ASP A 377 1.23 16.66 15.37
N GLY A 378 1.22 15.34 15.63
CA GLY A 378 0.05 14.56 16.01
C GLY A 378 -0.80 14.06 14.84
N LEU A 379 -0.56 14.52 13.60
CA LEU A 379 -1.23 14.04 12.39
C LEU A 379 -0.75 12.64 11.97
N LEU A 380 -1.33 12.08 10.93
CA LEU A 380 -0.77 10.92 10.24
C LEU A 380 0.28 11.38 9.23
N SER A 381 1.35 10.61 9.05
CA SER A 381 2.27 10.75 7.93
C SER A 381 1.51 10.62 6.60
N ILE A 382 2.09 11.12 5.53
CA ILE A 382 1.47 11.05 4.18
C ILE A 382 1.01 9.62 3.86
N CYS A 383 1.82 8.63 4.21
CA CYS A 383 1.52 7.20 4.16
C CYS A 383 2.23 6.47 5.31
N VAL A 384 1.89 5.21 5.58
CA VAL A 384 2.31 4.47 6.77
C VAL A 384 2.77 3.04 6.40
N PRO A 385 3.91 2.55 6.96
CA PRO A 385 4.93 3.31 7.68
C PRO A 385 5.79 4.15 6.74
N SER A 386 6.23 5.30 7.17
CA SER A 386 7.07 6.19 6.37
C SER A 386 8.09 6.93 7.23
N SER A 387 9.29 7.12 6.70
CA SER A 387 10.30 8.02 7.27
C SER A 387 10.21 9.44 6.69
N MET A 388 9.34 9.67 5.71
CA MET A 388 9.18 10.98 5.07
C MET A 388 8.48 11.96 6.01
N ASP A 389 9.09 13.11 6.28
CA ASP A 389 8.45 14.17 7.07
C ASP A 389 7.50 15.00 6.19
N LEU A 390 6.41 14.35 5.77
CA LEU A 390 5.33 14.97 5.01
C LEU A 390 4.00 14.44 5.49
N THR A 391 2.97 15.29 5.52
CA THR A 391 1.58 14.92 5.81
C THR A 391 0.62 15.58 4.86
N ILE A 392 -0.50 14.89 4.59
CA ILE A 392 -1.70 15.46 4.01
C ILE A 392 -2.74 15.57 5.14
N PRO A 393 -2.97 16.78 5.71
CA PRO A 393 -3.86 16.93 6.88
C PRO A 393 -5.26 16.37 6.64
N SER A 394 -5.83 16.52 5.43
CA SER A 394 -7.13 15.97 5.06
C SER A 394 -7.18 14.44 5.19
N PHE A 395 -6.09 13.73 4.92
CA PHE A 395 -6.02 12.26 5.03
C PHE A 395 -6.12 11.81 6.48
N SER A 396 -5.62 12.60 7.43
CA SER A 396 -5.82 12.34 8.86
C SER A 396 -7.31 12.42 9.26
N LEU A 397 -8.14 13.20 8.53
CA LEU A 397 -9.58 13.26 8.75
C LEU A 397 -10.32 12.09 8.08
N HIS A 398 -9.87 11.62 6.91
CA HIS A 398 -10.42 10.41 6.27
C HIS A 398 -10.26 9.15 7.14
N TYR A 399 -9.24 9.11 7.98
CA TYR A 399 -9.02 8.00 8.92
C TYR A 399 -10.22 7.78 9.86
N PHE A 400 -10.90 8.85 10.30
CA PHE A 400 -12.12 8.73 11.14
C PHE A 400 -13.26 8.03 10.40
N THR A 401 -13.44 8.37 9.13
CA THR A 401 -14.44 7.72 8.29
C THR A 401 -14.11 6.24 8.11
N ALA A 402 -12.85 5.91 7.82
CA ALA A 402 -12.41 4.52 7.67
C ALA A 402 -12.62 3.70 8.95
N VAL A 403 -12.28 4.24 10.13
CA VAL A 403 -12.49 3.57 11.43
C VAL A 403 -13.98 3.39 11.75
N TYR A 404 -14.81 4.42 11.46
CA TYR A 404 -16.24 4.31 11.65
C TYR A 404 -16.87 3.25 10.74
N GLU A 405 -16.55 3.27 9.45
CA GLU A 405 -17.05 2.29 8.47
C GLU A 405 -16.60 0.87 8.83
N TYR A 406 -15.33 0.70 9.20
CA TYR A 406 -14.85 -0.59 9.71
C TYR A 406 -15.68 -1.09 10.89
N THR A 407 -15.90 -0.24 11.89
CA THR A 407 -16.67 -0.60 13.07
C THR A 407 -18.13 -0.93 12.72
N PHE A 408 -18.72 -0.16 11.80
CA PHE A 408 -20.10 -0.38 11.35
C PHE A 408 -20.26 -1.72 10.61
N TYR A 409 -19.35 -2.05 9.67
CA TYR A 409 -19.44 -3.27 8.87
C TYR A 409 -19.00 -4.52 9.62
N SER A 410 -17.97 -4.43 10.45
CA SER A 410 -17.42 -5.58 11.19
C SER A 410 -18.13 -5.86 12.52
N GLY A 411 -18.71 -4.84 13.15
CA GLY A 411 -19.19 -4.90 14.53
C GLY A 411 -18.06 -4.92 15.57
N ASP A 412 -16.80 -4.83 15.17
CA ASP A 412 -15.64 -4.85 16.09
C ASP A 412 -15.44 -3.47 16.73
N THR A 413 -15.72 -3.38 18.02
CA THR A 413 -15.51 -2.18 18.84
C THR A 413 -14.14 -2.17 19.53
N THR A 414 -13.41 -3.28 19.51
CA THR A 414 -12.12 -3.40 20.23
C THR A 414 -11.05 -2.53 19.58
N LEU A 415 -11.03 -2.46 18.25
CA LEU A 415 -10.11 -1.58 17.55
C LEU A 415 -10.25 -0.13 18.00
N VAL A 416 -11.50 0.38 18.09
CA VAL A 416 -11.75 1.77 18.51
C VAL A 416 -11.21 2.04 19.91
N GLN A 417 -11.39 1.09 20.84
CA GLN A 417 -10.85 1.20 22.20
C GLN A 417 -9.32 1.29 22.19
N GLU A 418 -8.65 0.45 21.38
CA GLU A 418 -7.19 0.40 21.26
C GLU A 418 -6.59 1.68 20.66
N ILE A 419 -7.25 2.29 19.65
CA ILE A 419 -6.75 3.45 18.92
C ILE A 419 -7.34 4.80 19.37
N MET A 420 -8.23 4.82 20.35
CA MET A 420 -8.90 6.04 20.85
C MET A 420 -7.91 7.16 21.21
N PRO A 421 -6.74 6.89 21.84
CA PRO A 421 -5.75 7.94 22.10
C PRO A 421 -5.26 8.63 20.82
N LYS A 422 -5.03 7.88 19.73
CA LYS A 422 -4.60 8.44 18.43
C LYS A 422 -5.71 9.28 17.82
N LEU A 423 -6.95 8.78 17.79
CA LEU A 423 -8.10 9.53 17.26
C LEU A 423 -8.27 10.87 18.01
N THR A 424 -8.23 10.85 19.35
CA THR A 424 -8.33 12.05 20.17
C THR A 424 -7.20 13.04 19.88
N ALA A 425 -5.95 12.55 19.75
CA ALA A 425 -4.80 13.39 19.47
C ALA A 425 -4.92 14.08 18.09
N VAL A 426 -5.34 13.35 17.05
CA VAL A 426 -5.54 13.91 15.70
C VAL A 426 -6.61 15.00 15.72
N LEU A 427 -7.81 14.76 16.28
CA LEU A 427 -8.86 15.79 16.35
C LEU A 427 -8.42 17.03 17.11
N LYS A 428 -7.65 16.85 18.17
CA LYS A 428 -7.13 17.96 18.96
C LYS A 428 -6.27 18.92 18.11
N VAL A 429 -5.45 18.40 17.20
CA VAL A 429 -4.64 19.22 16.28
C VAL A 429 -5.52 20.18 15.48
N PHE A 430 -6.64 19.71 14.95
CA PHE A 430 -7.57 20.55 14.17
C PHE A 430 -8.35 21.50 15.05
N THR A 431 -8.93 21.00 16.16
CA THR A 431 -9.81 21.84 17.01
C THR A 431 -9.06 22.94 17.75
N GLU A 432 -7.79 22.74 18.11
CA GLU A 432 -6.96 23.78 18.74
C GLU A 432 -6.46 24.84 17.75
N ARG A 433 -6.51 24.56 16.45
CA ARG A 433 -6.16 25.51 15.38
C ARG A 433 -7.33 26.36 14.88
N MET A 434 -8.54 26.10 15.37
CA MET A 434 -9.72 26.84 14.91
C MET A 434 -9.61 28.34 15.19
N GLU A 435 -9.88 29.14 14.17
CA GLU A 435 -9.94 30.59 14.20
C GLU A 435 -11.30 31.05 13.66
N ASN A 436 -12.04 31.82 14.45
CA ASN A 436 -13.39 32.28 14.11
C ASN A 436 -14.33 31.13 13.68
N GLY A 437 -14.18 29.96 14.30
CA GLY A 437 -15.02 28.79 14.05
C GLY A 437 -14.61 27.92 12.85
N LEU A 438 -13.53 28.23 12.15
CA LEU A 438 -12.99 27.48 11.02
C LEU A 438 -11.52 27.11 11.24
N VAL A 439 -11.05 26.04 10.59
CA VAL A 439 -9.63 25.65 10.56
C VAL A 439 -8.95 26.28 9.34
N PRO A 440 -7.90 27.08 9.54
CA PRO A 440 -7.09 27.58 8.43
C PRO A 440 -6.24 26.45 7.82
N VAL A 441 -5.79 26.64 6.57
CA VAL A 441 -4.86 25.73 5.92
C VAL A 441 -3.59 25.55 6.75
N PHE A 442 -2.96 24.39 6.64
CA PHE A 442 -1.69 24.12 7.30
C PHE A 442 -0.54 24.78 6.52
N THR A 443 0.45 25.25 7.25
CA THR A 443 1.63 25.93 6.70
C THR A 443 2.89 25.13 6.97
N GLY A 444 3.93 25.38 6.18
CA GLY A 444 5.20 24.65 6.25
C GLY A 444 5.37 23.64 5.13
N SER A 445 6.61 23.36 4.77
CA SER A 445 6.98 22.47 3.66
C SER A 445 6.64 20.99 3.90
N ASN A 446 6.33 20.65 5.15
CA ASN A 446 5.95 19.29 5.56
C ASN A 446 4.42 19.09 5.67
N HIS A 447 3.62 20.04 5.20
CA HIS A 447 2.17 19.97 5.14
C HIS A 447 1.69 20.22 3.71
N TRP A 448 1.05 19.22 3.11
CA TRP A 448 0.47 19.33 1.78
C TRP A 448 -1.06 19.41 1.91
N ASN A 449 -1.63 20.59 1.64
CA ASN A 449 -3.08 20.82 1.69
C ASN A 449 -3.78 20.26 0.44
N PHE A 450 -3.62 18.98 0.23
CA PHE A 450 -4.23 18.24 -0.86
C PHE A 450 -5.63 17.76 -0.47
N TYR A 451 -6.57 17.90 -1.39
CA TYR A 451 -7.93 17.35 -1.24
C TYR A 451 -8.27 16.42 -2.40
N GLU A 452 -7.86 16.76 -3.62
CA GLU A 452 -7.99 15.90 -4.80
C GLU A 452 -7.13 16.41 -5.98
N TRP A 453 -6.98 15.58 -7.03
CA TRP A 453 -6.26 15.87 -8.26
C TRP A 453 -7.06 16.78 -9.23
N SER A 454 -7.58 17.88 -8.76
CA SER A 454 -8.24 18.88 -9.59
C SER A 454 -7.73 20.28 -9.30
N ASN A 455 -7.82 21.15 -10.31
CA ASN A 455 -7.27 22.49 -10.22
C ASN A 455 -7.79 23.24 -8.99
N GLY A 456 -6.84 23.61 -8.12
CA GLY A 456 -7.06 24.37 -6.91
C GLY A 456 -7.49 23.57 -5.69
N LEU A 457 -7.55 22.23 -5.80
CA LEU A 457 -7.75 21.29 -4.71
C LEU A 457 -6.52 20.36 -4.52
N ASP A 458 -5.53 20.48 -5.39
CA ASP A 458 -4.26 19.76 -5.40
C ASP A 458 -3.20 20.32 -4.42
N GLY A 459 -3.57 21.33 -3.63
CA GLY A 459 -2.68 22.02 -2.70
C GLY A 459 -1.91 23.19 -3.33
N ALA A 460 -1.96 23.36 -4.64
CA ALA A 460 -1.35 24.51 -5.30
C ALA A 460 -2.04 25.81 -4.87
N GLY A 461 -1.24 26.82 -4.49
CA GLY A 461 -1.76 28.12 -4.09
C GLY A 461 -2.37 28.18 -2.68
N SER A 462 -2.10 27.23 -1.80
CA SER A 462 -2.39 27.36 -0.37
C SER A 462 -1.55 28.49 0.23
N VAL A 463 -2.22 29.48 0.85
CA VAL A 463 -1.60 30.66 1.46
C VAL A 463 -1.98 30.71 2.94
N GLU A 464 -1.01 31.05 3.80
CA GLU A 464 -1.22 31.21 5.24
C GLU A 464 -2.44 32.09 5.55
N GLY A 465 -3.25 31.67 6.54
CA GLY A 465 -4.45 32.41 6.98
C GLY A 465 -5.66 32.27 6.03
N THR A 466 -5.57 31.46 4.96
CA THR A 466 -6.73 31.13 4.13
C THR A 466 -7.50 29.94 4.70
N PHE A 467 -8.79 29.83 4.34
CA PHE A 467 -9.67 28.77 4.77
C PHE A 467 -10.23 28.04 3.55
N ASP A 468 -10.00 26.73 3.50
CA ASP A 468 -10.52 25.85 2.46
C ASP A 468 -11.78 25.11 2.96
N ALA A 469 -12.82 25.09 2.13
CA ALA A 469 -14.09 24.47 2.47
C ALA A 469 -13.93 22.95 2.64
N ALA A 470 -13.17 22.28 1.78
CA ALA A 470 -12.95 20.85 1.85
C ALA A 470 -12.37 20.41 3.22
N LEU A 471 -11.35 21.13 3.74
CA LEU A 471 -10.75 20.85 5.04
C LEU A 471 -11.77 20.93 6.17
N ASN A 472 -12.60 21.97 6.16
CA ASN A 472 -13.59 22.22 7.21
C ASN A 472 -14.77 21.24 7.13
N CYS A 473 -15.25 20.90 5.93
CA CYS A 473 -16.26 19.85 5.74
C CYS A 473 -15.76 18.47 6.22
N LEU A 474 -14.52 18.11 5.87
CA LEU A 474 -13.91 16.85 6.32
C LEU A 474 -13.73 16.82 7.84
N LEU A 475 -13.38 17.94 8.48
CA LEU A 475 -13.33 18.03 9.94
C LEU A 475 -14.72 17.83 10.55
N SER A 476 -15.76 18.44 9.99
CA SER A 476 -17.12 18.25 10.47
C SER A 476 -17.55 16.78 10.37
N ILE A 477 -17.26 16.12 9.24
CA ILE A 477 -17.49 14.68 9.07
C ILE A 477 -16.71 13.88 10.13
N ALA A 478 -15.45 14.19 10.37
CA ALA A 478 -14.61 13.50 11.36
C ALA A 478 -15.15 13.66 12.79
N LEU A 479 -15.64 14.85 13.15
CA LEU A 479 -16.28 15.10 14.44
C LEU A 479 -17.58 14.27 14.61
N ASP A 480 -18.42 14.21 13.58
CA ASP A 480 -19.62 13.37 13.60
C ASP A 480 -19.27 11.87 13.72
N ARG A 481 -18.26 11.38 12.96
CA ARG A 481 -17.81 10.00 13.07
C ARG A 481 -17.23 9.69 14.44
N MET A 482 -16.46 10.60 15.02
CA MET A 482 -15.94 10.45 16.39
C MET A 482 -17.06 10.40 17.43
N ASP A 483 -18.09 11.25 17.32
CA ASP A 483 -19.27 11.20 18.19
C ASP A 483 -19.96 9.84 18.12
N LYS A 484 -20.19 9.33 16.90
CA LYS A 484 -20.79 8.01 16.68
C LYS A 484 -19.95 6.88 17.29
N LEU A 485 -18.63 6.90 17.11
CA LEU A 485 -17.72 5.94 17.73
C LEU A 485 -17.76 6.01 19.26
N CYS A 486 -17.77 7.22 19.84
CA CYS A 486 -17.89 7.40 21.28
C CYS A 486 -19.23 6.88 21.83
N ARG A 487 -20.33 7.12 21.11
CA ARG A 487 -21.65 6.57 21.50
C ARG A 487 -21.68 5.04 21.48
N ILE A 488 -21.04 4.39 20.49
CA ILE A 488 -20.90 2.93 20.45
C ILE A 488 -20.18 2.42 21.71
N LEU A 489 -19.21 3.18 22.22
CA LEU A 489 -18.47 2.86 23.45
C LEU A 489 -19.13 3.38 24.74
N ASN A 490 -20.31 3.99 24.67
CA ASN A 490 -21.00 4.65 25.78
C ASN A 490 -20.15 5.76 26.43
N ILE A 491 -19.40 6.50 25.66
CA ILE A 491 -18.61 7.68 26.09
C ILE A 491 -19.42 8.93 25.74
N ASP A 492 -19.71 9.74 26.76
CA ASP A 492 -20.39 11.02 26.56
C ASP A 492 -19.40 12.08 26.04
N THR A 493 -19.80 12.82 25.00
CA THR A 493 -18.95 13.82 24.32
C THR A 493 -19.78 14.97 23.78
N ASP A 494 -19.14 16.07 23.38
CA ASP A 494 -19.78 17.18 22.71
C ASP A 494 -19.37 17.31 21.22
N TYR A 495 -18.81 16.27 20.63
CA TYR A 495 -18.34 16.30 19.23
C TYR A 495 -19.47 16.59 18.25
N LYS A 496 -20.67 16.09 18.50
CA LYS A 496 -21.85 16.38 17.67
C LYS A 496 -22.16 17.89 17.66
N ASN A 497 -22.18 18.55 18.81
CA ASN A 497 -22.42 19.98 18.89
C ASN A 497 -21.31 20.80 18.21
N LYS A 498 -20.07 20.33 18.30
CA LYS A 498 -18.94 20.94 17.58
C LYS A 498 -19.08 20.83 16.07
N ALA A 499 -19.51 19.67 15.56
CA ALA A 499 -19.79 19.48 14.14
C ALA A 499 -20.91 20.42 13.65
N GLU A 500 -22.03 20.49 14.39
CA GLU A 500 -23.15 21.37 14.07
C GLU A 500 -22.75 22.85 14.08
N SER A 501 -21.95 23.27 15.07
CA SER A 501 -21.43 24.66 15.12
C SER A 501 -20.49 24.96 13.95
N LEU A 502 -19.64 24.00 13.57
CA LEU A 502 -18.75 24.14 12.42
C LEU A 502 -19.54 24.21 11.10
N ASN A 503 -20.62 23.43 10.96
CA ASN A 503 -21.48 23.46 9.78
C ASN A 503 -22.11 24.84 9.56
N LEU A 504 -22.55 25.52 10.63
CA LEU A 504 -23.04 26.89 10.55
C LEU A 504 -21.97 27.87 10.04
N GLU A 505 -20.73 27.74 10.51
CA GLU A 505 -19.64 28.59 10.04
C GLU A 505 -19.20 28.23 8.61
N ILE A 506 -19.25 26.95 8.20
CA ILE A 506 -19.04 26.51 6.81
C ILE A 506 -20.06 27.15 5.91
N HIS A 507 -21.35 27.05 6.22
CA HIS A 507 -22.42 27.66 5.43
C HIS A 507 -22.20 29.17 5.30
N LYS A 508 -22.06 29.89 6.42
CA LYS A 508 -21.88 31.33 6.48
C LYS A 508 -20.67 31.86 5.66
N ASN A 509 -19.58 31.09 5.58
CA ASN A 509 -18.33 31.57 4.97
C ASN A 509 -18.08 31.06 3.56
N PHE A 510 -18.73 29.99 3.13
CA PHE A 510 -18.48 29.37 1.83
C PHE A 510 -19.71 29.29 0.93
N TYR A 511 -20.94 29.33 1.47
CA TYR A 511 -22.15 29.33 0.65
C TYR A 511 -22.33 30.68 -0.05
N ASN A 512 -22.57 30.63 -1.35
CA ASN A 512 -22.90 31.79 -2.16
C ASN A 512 -24.39 31.77 -2.51
N GLU A 513 -25.16 32.75 -2.00
CA GLU A 513 -26.61 32.85 -2.18
C GLU A 513 -27.02 33.03 -3.66
N GLU A 514 -26.21 33.71 -4.47
CA GLU A 514 -26.51 33.96 -5.89
C GLU A 514 -26.30 32.68 -6.72
N ASP A 515 -25.17 31.99 -6.52
CA ASP A 515 -24.84 30.77 -7.24
C ASP A 515 -25.51 29.54 -6.60
N ARG A 516 -25.92 29.63 -5.33
CA ARG A 516 -26.48 28.55 -4.50
C ARG A 516 -25.55 27.34 -4.38
N LEU A 517 -24.25 27.61 -4.27
CA LEU A 517 -23.17 26.63 -4.22
C LEU A 517 -22.14 26.99 -3.15
N PHE A 518 -21.41 26.01 -2.65
CA PHE A 518 -20.30 26.22 -1.73
C PHE A 518 -19.01 26.44 -2.52
N ALA A 519 -18.34 27.58 -2.25
CA ALA A 519 -17.05 27.88 -2.84
C ALA A 519 -15.92 27.06 -2.25
N ASP A 520 -14.91 26.71 -3.05
CA ASP A 520 -13.77 25.88 -2.61
C ASP A 520 -12.94 26.54 -1.52
N ARG A 521 -12.88 27.88 -1.53
CA ARG A 521 -12.10 28.70 -0.60
C ARG A 521 -12.85 29.97 -0.24
N LYS A 522 -12.71 30.43 1.00
CA LYS A 522 -13.31 31.66 1.46
C LYS A 522 -12.90 32.86 0.59
N GLY A 523 -13.87 33.59 0.05
CA GLY A 523 -13.66 34.77 -0.79
C GLY A 523 -13.23 34.49 -2.23
N VAL A 524 -13.34 33.25 -2.70
CA VAL A 524 -13.03 32.86 -4.09
C VAL A 524 -14.26 32.22 -4.74
N ASN A 525 -14.72 32.75 -5.87
CA ASN A 525 -15.87 32.21 -6.61
C ASN A 525 -15.41 31.08 -7.57
N ARG A 526 -14.92 29.98 -6.98
CA ARG A 526 -14.64 28.74 -7.67
C ARG A 526 -15.37 27.62 -6.93
N TYR A 527 -15.97 26.72 -7.70
CA TYR A 527 -16.83 25.65 -7.19
C TYR A 527 -16.38 24.32 -7.76
N SER A 528 -16.36 23.29 -6.92
CA SER A 528 -16.03 21.92 -7.32
C SER A 528 -17.13 20.93 -6.93
N GLU A 529 -17.16 19.80 -7.64
CA GLU A 529 -18.04 18.67 -7.29
C GLU A 529 -17.69 18.14 -5.88
N LEU A 530 -16.40 18.06 -5.54
CA LEU A 530 -15.95 17.56 -4.24
C LEU A 530 -16.47 18.42 -3.09
N VAL A 531 -16.22 19.74 -3.11
CA VAL A 531 -16.63 20.62 -2.01
C VAL A 531 -18.14 20.64 -1.83
N ASN A 532 -18.89 20.72 -2.93
CA ASN A 532 -20.35 20.73 -2.86
C ASN A 532 -20.91 19.38 -2.38
N SER A 533 -20.28 18.26 -2.72
CA SER A 533 -20.63 16.95 -2.18
C SER A 533 -20.32 16.85 -0.68
N LEU A 534 -19.15 17.32 -0.25
CA LEU A 534 -18.77 17.32 1.17
C LEU A 534 -19.68 18.22 2.00
N ALA A 535 -20.13 19.35 1.48
CA ALA A 535 -21.08 20.25 2.16
C ALA A 535 -22.45 19.59 2.40
N VAL A 536 -22.89 18.76 1.44
CA VAL A 536 -24.09 17.91 1.62
C VAL A 536 -23.83 16.84 2.68
N LEU A 537 -22.71 16.12 2.60
CA LEU A 537 -22.39 14.98 3.47
C LEU A 537 -22.11 15.37 4.93
N CYS A 538 -21.70 16.61 5.19
CA CYS A 538 -21.50 17.12 6.56
C CYS A 538 -22.72 17.86 7.13
N ASP A 539 -23.84 17.93 6.42
CA ASP A 539 -25.04 18.69 6.79
C ASP A 539 -24.80 20.22 6.85
N ALA A 540 -23.82 20.77 6.11
CA ALA A 540 -23.65 22.22 5.99
C ALA A 540 -24.68 22.82 5.00
N ALA A 541 -25.12 22.04 4.00
CA ALA A 541 -26.24 22.37 3.13
C ALA A 541 -27.56 21.90 3.76
N ASP A 542 -28.60 22.74 3.74
CA ASP A 542 -29.93 22.33 4.13
C ASP A 542 -30.58 21.42 3.05
N LYS A 543 -31.76 20.86 3.34
CA LYS A 543 -32.43 19.93 2.38
C LYS A 543 -32.73 20.57 1.02
N PRO A 544 -33.30 21.79 0.89
CA PRO A 544 -33.49 22.47 -0.38
C PRO A 544 -32.17 22.75 -1.14
N GLU A 545 -31.12 23.09 -0.41
CA GLU A 545 -29.79 23.33 -0.99
C GLU A 545 -29.16 22.03 -1.46
N ALA A 546 -29.23 20.95 -0.65
CA ALA A 546 -28.74 19.61 -1.00
C ALA A 546 -29.44 19.10 -2.27
N GLU A 547 -30.76 19.30 -2.42
CA GLU A 547 -31.48 18.92 -3.63
C GLU A 547 -31.04 19.74 -4.85
N TYR A 548 -30.83 21.05 -4.68
CA TYR A 548 -30.33 21.90 -5.76
C TYR A 548 -28.91 21.51 -6.18
N ILE A 549 -28.01 21.33 -5.20
CA ILE A 549 -26.62 20.89 -5.43
C ILE A 549 -26.61 19.53 -6.15
N SER A 550 -27.44 18.58 -5.72
CA SER A 550 -27.55 17.25 -6.36
C SER A 550 -27.97 17.36 -7.84
N ASN A 551 -28.89 18.25 -8.19
CA ASN A 551 -29.26 18.49 -9.57
C ASN A 551 -28.09 19.10 -10.38
N VAL A 552 -27.32 20.03 -9.80
CA VAL A 552 -26.14 20.62 -10.43
C VAL A 552 -25.02 19.57 -10.60
N LEU A 553 -24.81 18.69 -9.60
CA LEU A 553 -23.87 17.55 -9.68
C LEU A 553 -24.20 16.57 -10.82
N CYS A 554 -25.48 16.43 -11.17
CA CYS A 554 -25.93 15.60 -12.28
C CYS A 554 -25.88 16.29 -13.64
N ASP A 555 -25.73 17.61 -13.69
CA ASP A 555 -25.68 18.39 -14.93
C ASP A 555 -24.29 18.34 -15.55
N LYS A 556 -24.17 17.74 -16.74
CA LYS A 556 -22.92 17.66 -17.51
C LYS A 556 -22.37 19.04 -17.96
N ASN A 557 -23.22 20.06 -17.98
CA ASN A 557 -22.85 21.43 -18.35
C ASN A 557 -22.64 22.34 -17.12
N SER A 558 -22.58 21.75 -15.92
CA SER A 558 -22.38 22.50 -14.70
C SER A 558 -21.02 23.21 -14.73
N LYS A 559 -20.92 24.33 -14.00
CA LYS A 559 -19.66 25.10 -13.84
C LYS A 559 -18.71 24.48 -12.79
N LEU A 560 -19.10 23.37 -12.18
CA LEU A 560 -18.29 22.71 -11.16
C LEU A 560 -17.03 22.10 -11.77
N THR A 561 -15.90 22.28 -11.10
CA THR A 561 -14.71 21.47 -11.39
C THR A 561 -15.02 20.02 -11.04
N ALA A 562 -14.87 19.12 -12.02
CA ALA A 562 -15.24 17.72 -11.87
C ALA A 562 -14.34 17.00 -10.86
N ALA A 563 -14.92 16.13 -10.04
CA ALA A 563 -14.18 15.24 -9.16
C ALA A 563 -13.45 14.16 -9.97
N SER A 564 -12.19 13.89 -9.61
CA SER A 564 -11.40 12.78 -10.16
C SER A 564 -11.91 11.43 -9.67
N LEU A 565 -11.39 10.32 -10.20
CA LEU A 565 -11.80 8.98 -9.77
C LEU A 565 -11.58 8.77 -8.26
N SER A 566 -10.52 9.37 -7.68
CA SER A 566 -10.20 9.24 -6.27
C SER A 566 -11.32 9.69 -5.33
N MET A 567 -11.96 10.83 -5.65
CA MET A 567 -12.95 11.49 -4.78
C MET A 567 -14.38 11.40 -5.28
N ARG A 568 -14.60 10.75 -6.41
CA ARG A 568 -15.95 10.63 -7.01
C ARG A 568 -16.93 9.88 -6.12
N CYS A 569 -16.45 9.04 -5.22
CA CYS A 569 -17.29 8.39 -4.21
C CYS A 569 -18.08 9.40 -3.35
N PHE A 570 -17.49 10.54 -3.01
CA PHE A 570 -18.20 11.58 -2.24
C PHE A 570 -19.36 12.19 -3.03
N LYS A 571 -19.20 12.38 -4.35
CA LYS A 571 -20.30 12.80 -5.23
C LYS A 571 -21.43 11.77 -5.22
N TYR A 572 -21.10 10.50 -5.38
CA TYR A 572 -22.10 9.44 -5.39
C TYR A 572 -22.82 9.30 -4.04
N ASP A 573 -22.07 9.36 -2.94
CA ASP A 573 -22.64 9.29 -1.61
C ASP A 573 -23.55 10.51 -1.33
N ALA A 574 -23.16 11.74 -1.69
CA ALA A 574 -23.98 12.94 -1.54
C ALA A 574 -25.31 12.83 -2.32
N LEU A 575 -25.24 12.34 -3.55
CA LEU A 575 -26.43 12.10 -4.38
C LEU A 575 -27.37 11.09 -3.72
N LEU A 576 -26.84 9.96 -3.25
CA LEU A 576 -27.62 8.87 -2.65
C LEU A 576 -28.15 9.22 -1.25
N GLU A 577 -27.48 10.06 -0.49
CA GLU A 577 -27.98 10.58 0.79
C GLU A 577 -29.09 11.61 0.58
N THR A 578 -29.00 12.42 -0.48
CA THR A 578 -30.06 13.38 -0.81
C THR A 578 -31.35 12.66 -1.22
N ASP A 579 -31.30 11.76 -2.19
CA ASP A 579 -32.47 11.00 -2.63
C ASP A 579 -32.07 9.73 -3.44
N LYS A 580 -32.73 8.61 -3.17
CA LYS A 580 -32.55 7.35 -3.93
C LYS A 580 -32.84 7.48 -5.44
N LYS A 581 -33.58 8.53 -5.87
CA LYS A 581 -33.84 8.79 -7.31
C LYS A 581 -32.58 8.96 -8.15
N TYR A 582 -31.44 9.33 -7.52
CA TYR A 582 -30.16 9.49 -8.20
C TYR A 582 -29.41 8.17 -8.42
N SER A 583 -29.93 7.02 -7.97
CA SER A 583 -29.28 5.70 -8.13
C SER A 583 -28.95 5.38 -9.59
N ASP A 584 -29.92 5.64 -10.51
CA ASP A 584 -29.71 5.39 -11.93
C ASP A 584 -28.64 6.29 -12.54
N TYR A 585 -28.50 7.54 -12.08
CA TYR A 585 -27.42 8.43 -12.48
C TYR A 585 -26.07 7.86 -12.04
N VAL A 586 -25.93 7.44 -10.78
CA VAL A 586 -24.70 6.86 -10.24
C VAL A 586 -24.28 5.61 -11.02
N LEU A 587 -25.21 4.68 -11.25
CA LEU A 587 -24.93 3.46 -12.00
C LEU A 587 -24.52 3.75 -13.45
N ASN A 588 -25.15 4.73 -14.10
CA ASN A 588 -24.83 5.11 -15.47
C ASN A 588 -23.49 5.84 -15.57
N ASP A 589 -23.15 6.74 -14.63
CA ASP A 589 -21.87 7.45 -14.61
C ASP A 589 -20.71 6.45 -14.41
N ILE A 590 -20.86 5.48 -13.51
CA ILE A 590 -19.90 4.38 -13.35
C ILE A 590 -19.77 3.58 -14.66
N ALA A 591 -20.89 3.15 -15.26
CA ALA A 591 -20.85 2.34 -16.47
C ALA A 591 -20.14 3.05 -17.62
N VAL A 592 -20.40 4.36 -17.83
CA VAL A 592 -19.78 5.14 -18.91
C VAL A 592 -18.27 5.27 -18.72
N ARG A 593 -17.82 5.63 -17.52
CA ARG A 593 -16.39 5.89 -17.23
C ARG A 593 -15.56 4.61 -17.28
N TYR A 594 -16.03 3.59 -16.59
CA TYR A 594 -15.28 2.32 -16.49
C TYR A 594 -15.32 1.51 -17.79
N LYS A 595 -16.42 1.65 -18.58
CA LYS A 595 -16.46 1.08 -19.93
C LYS A 595 -15.39 1.68 -20.83
N SER A 596 -15.12 3.00 -20.75
CA SER A 596 -14.08 3.63 -21.58
C SER A 596 -12.68 3.05 -21.31
N MET A 597 -12.36 2.72 -20.05
CA MET A 597 -11.11 2.06 -19.70
C MET A 597 -11.07 0.61 -20.22
N LEU A 598 -12.17 -0.15 -20.11
CA LEU A 598 -12.25 -1.50 -20.66
C LEU A 598 -12.11 -1.50 -22.19
N ASP A 599 -12.77 -0.58 -22.89
CA ASP A 599 -12.65 -0.41 -24.35
C ASP A 599 -11.23 -0.07 -24.79
N ALA A 600 -10.46 0.60 -23.94
CA ALA A 600 -9.04 0.89 -24.14
C ALA A 600 -8.10 -0.26 -23.72
N GLY A 601 -8.63 -1.41 -23.29
CA GLY A 601 -7.87 -2.62 -22.97
C GLY A 601 -7.42 -2.74 -21.52
N ALA A 602 -8.08 -2.05 -20.57
CA ALA A 602 -7.76 -2.15 -19.16
C ALA A 602 -7.93 -3.60 -18.64
N THR A 603 -6.91 -4.11 -17.97
CA THR A 603 -6.93 -5.40 -17.25
C THR A 603 -7.02 -5.21 -15.73
N SER A 604 -6.85 -3.99 -15.28
CA SER A 604 -7.08 -3.39 -13.98
C SER A 604 -7.54 -1.95 -14.18
N PHE A 605 -8.18 -1.31 -13.20
CA PHE A 605 -8.61 0.07 -13.35
C PHE A 605 -7.56 1.07 -12.89
N TRP A 606 -7.49 2.16 -13.63
CA TRP A 606 -6.43 3.13 -13.67
C TRP A 606 -6.55 4.19 -12.57
N GLU A 607 -5.48 4.89 -12.31
CA GLU A 607 -5.41 5.99 -11.35
C GLU A 607 -6.36 7.14 -11.76
N THR A 608 -6.36 7.47 -13.05
CA THR A 608 -7.26 8.46 -13.66
C THR A 608 -7.85 7.91 -14.95
N GLU A 609 -8.89 8.56 -15.47
CA GLU A 609 -9.50 8.18 -16.76
C GLU A 609 -8.55 8.38 -17.95
N ALA A 610 -7.54 9.25 -17.82
CA ALA A 610 -6.51 9.48 -18.83
C ALA A 610 -5.43 8.36 -18.85
N GLY A 611 -5.39 7.53 -17.81
CA GLY A 611 -4.48 6.39 -17.72
C GLY A 611 -3.02 6.81 -17.80
N GLU A 612 -2.27 6.10 -18.66
CA GLU A 612 -0.81 6.30 -18.79
C GLU A 612 -0.39 7.71 -19.19
N SER A 613 -1.27 8.50 -19.80
CA SER A 613 -0.94 9.85 -20.28
C SER A 613 -0.96 10.90 -19.18
N ASP A 614 -1.51 10.59 -18.02
CA ASP A 614 -1.54 11.51 -16.89
C ASP A 614 -0.22 11.55 -16.12
N PHE A 615 -0.04 12.52 -15.23
CA PHE A 615 1.16 12.69 -14.40
C PHE A 615 2.47 12.67 -15.20
N ASP A 616 2.54 13.46 -16.29
CA ASP A 616 3.70 13.49 -17.21
C ASP A 616 4.01 12.11 -17.84
N ASN A 617 2.97 11.41 -18.24
CA ASN A 617 2.97 10.03 -18.75
C ASN A 617 3.38 8.97 -17.71
N ALA A 618 3.18 9.22 -16.44
CA ALA A 618 3.46 8.30 -15.35
C ALA A 618 2.20 7.76 -14.65
N GLY A 619 1.00 7.97 -15.20
CA GLY A 619 -0.24 7.50 -14.62
C GLY A 619 -0.24 5.97 -14.48
N SER A 620 -0.64 5.46 -13.30
CA SER A 620 -0.72 4.03 -13.04
C SER A 620 -1.94 3.40 -13.70
N LEU A 621 -1.76 2.21 -14.29
CA LEU A 621 -2.84 1.42 -14.89
C LEU A 621 -3.48 0.43 -13.90
N CYS A 622 -3.05 0.45 -12.64
CA CYS A 622 -3.67 -0.29 -11.55
C CYS A 622 -3.68 0.56 -10.27
N HIS A 623 -4.84 1.05 -9.87
CA HIS A 623 -4.95 1.89 -8.67
C HIS A 623 -6.13 1.49 -7.79
N GLY A 624 -5.86 1.27 -6.50
CA GLY A 624 -6.83 0.69 -5.56
C GLY A 624 -8.11 1.50 -5.36
N TRP A 625 -8.05 2.84 -5.41
CA TRP A 625 -9.27 3.66 -5.28
C TRP A 625 -10.25 3.47 -6.45
N SER A 626 -9.77 3.02 -7.61
CA SER A 626 -10.62 2.77 -8.78
C SER A 626 -11.42 1.47 -8.69
N ALA A 627 -11.34 0.72 -7.58
CA ALA A 627 -12.21 -0.41 -7.31
C ALA A 627 -13.65 -0.02 -6.85
N MET A 628 -13.97 1.26 -6.73
CA MET A 628 -15.24 1.76 -6.20
C MET A 628 -16.52 1.21 -6.85
N PRO A 629 -16.57 0.78 -8.13
CA PRO A 629 -17.75 0.11 -8.67
C PRO A 629 -18.21 -1.11 -7.86
N VAL A 630 -17.30 -1.84 -7.21
CA VAL A 630 -17.65 -2.97 -6.33
C VAL A 630 -18.67 -2.55 -5.28
N TYR A 631 -18.39 -1.46 -4.56
CA TYR A 631 -19.27 -0.97 -3.50
C TYR A 631 -20.65 -0.55 -4.03
N TYR A 632 -20.68 0.27 -5.07
CA TYR A 632 -21.96 0.80 -5.58
C TYR A 632 -22.82 -0.26 -6.24
N TYR A 633 -22.26 -1.21 -6.97
CA TYR A 633 -23.01 -2.32 -7.54
C TYR A 633 -23.59 -3.23 -6.44
N CYS A 634 -22.86 -3.48 -5.38
CA CYS A 634 -23.37 -4.20 -4.23
C CYS A 634 -24.50 -3.42 -3.52
N LYS A 635 -24.29 -2.13 -3.27
CA LYS A 635 -25.25 -1.27 -2.56
C LYS A 635 -26.56 -1.05 -3.34
N LEU A 636 -26.48 -0.85 -4.66
CA LEU A 636 -27.61 -0.41 -5.46
C LEU A 636 -28.30 -1.52 -6.26
N ILE A 637 -27.61 -2.63 -6.56
CA ILE A 637 -28.18 -3.72 -7.38
C ILE A 637 -28.43 -4.97 -6.53
N ASP A 638 -27.48 -5.35 -5.68
CA ASP A 638 -27.56 -6.61 -4.93
C ASP A 638 -28.55 -6.51 -3.77
N ASN A 639 -28.60 -5.36 -3.08
CA ASN A 639 -29.56 -5.13 -1.99
C ASN A 639 -31.01 -5.02 -2.48
N GLN A 640 -31.25 -4.61 -3.74
CA GLN A 640 -32.60 -4.61 -4.30
C GLN A 640 -33.20 -6.02 -4.47
N LYS A 641 -32.36 -7.07 -4.49
CA LYS A 641 -32.83 -8.48 -4.52
C LYS A 641 -33.31 -8.99 -3.16
N ASN A 642 -32.92 -8.33 -2.06
CA ASN A 642 -33.30 -8.72 -0.69
C ASN A 642 -34.56 -8.01 -0.18
N ASP A 643 -35.06 -7.01 -0.91
CA ASP A 643 -36.29 -6.25 -0.60
C ASP A 643 -37.52 -6.74 -1.39
N VAL A 644 -37.47 -7.94 -2.07
CA VAL A 644 -38.58 -8.58 -2.80
C VAL A 644 -39.02 -9.86 -2.13
#